data_5c7182cd75777192a7b5741ab24077f3
#
_entry.id   5c7182cd75777192a7b5741ab24077f3
#
_cell.length_a   1.000
_cell.length_b   1.000
_cell.length_c   1.000
_cell.angle_alpha   90.00
_cell.angle_beta   90.00
_cell.angle_gamma   90.00
#
_symmetry.space_group_name_H-M   'P 1'
#
loop_
_entity.id
_entity.type
_entity.pdbx_description
1 polymer ?
#
loop_
_entity_poly.entity_id
_entity_poly.type
_entity_poly.pdbx_seq_one_letter_code
_entity_poly.pdbx_strand_id
1 'polypeptide(L)'
;MIDKMLIRGAKVHNLKNIDVDIPLGKIVGIAGVSGSGKSSLALGVLYAEGSRRYLEALSTYTRRRMTQASKASVDEVLYVPAALALHQRPGVPGIRSTFGTGTELLNSLRLMYSRLARHRCPNGHYLQTSLAVAAGKELICPECGVHFYAPSAEELAFNLQGACSKCSGTGIVRTVDLDALVPDDSLTIDEGAVAPWNSLMWSLMTDICREMGVRTDVPFRDLTAREKDIVFHGPAEKKHIFYHNKNSNQAGELDFTYFNAVYTVENALSKVKDEKGMKRVEKFLKEDICPECHGTRLSAAARTPKLRGISLDEVCAMTLIDLVGWVRGVPDSLLEEMRPMAESICEAFQSTAKRLLDLGLGYLTLDRSASTLSTGERQRMQLARAVRNRTTGVLYVLDEPSIGLHPSNIVGLTGVMHDLVADGNSIILVDHDTQILKEADWIIEMGPEAGAKGGHVIAQGTIPAIEENAASQIAPFLSGSAETKLRNCAAKDELFANGAVHLSTSQMHTVKPLEVDIPKGRLTVVTGVSGSGKTTMVLESLIPALDAQINSRPLPPHIRAIDAQGIGHIKLIDATPIGINVRSTVATYAGVHDELRKLYAKSQDAKARGYKASDFSYNTGALRCSGCDGTGVVSLDVQFLPDVNIPCSDCRGSRYARAAYDVKLTNAAGQRASLPELMDMDVNSAIEFCANMKTVRQKLSILKQLGLGYLTLGEETPSLSGGEAQRLKLASEIGKTQTDSIFVFDEPSIGLHPLDVRVLLGVFQALLDHGATVIVIEHDLDVIRNADYIIDMGPGGGDAGGRIIATGTPQEIQNNKNSITGRYL
;
A
#
# COMPACT_ATOMS: atom_id res chain seq x y z
N MET A 1 23.68 27.97 -23.70
CA MET A 1 23.27 26.64 -23.18
C MET A 1 21.78 26.71 -22.89
N ILE A 2 21.04 25.63 -23.14
CA ILE A 2 19.63 25.53 -22.75
C ILE A 2 19.62 25.32 -21.24
N ASP A 3 19.00 26.24 -20.50
CA ASP A 3 18.99 26.26 -19.03
C ASP A 3 17.60 26.04 -18.43
N LYS A 4 16.57 25.93 -19.29
CA LYS A 4 15.17 25.78 -18.86
C LYS A 4 14.39 24.81 -19.75
N MET A 5 13.44 24.12 -19.17
CA MET A 5 12.31 23.46 -19.83
C MET A 5 11.20 24.48 -20.01
N LEU A 6 10.58 24.52 -21.20
CA LEU A 6 9.49 25.46 -21.50
C LEU A 6 8.19 24.69 -21.73
N ILE A 7 7.14 25.04 -20.98
CA ILE A 7 5.80 24.46 -21.10
C ILE A 7 4.87 25.60 -21.45
N ARG A 8 4.03 25.41 -22.49
CA ARG A 8 3.04 26.39 -22.93
C ARG A 8 1.70 25.72 -23.13
N GLY A 9 0.67 26.35 -22.60
CA GLY A 9 -0.70 25.91 -22.80
C GLY A 9 -1.04 24.54 -22.20
N ALA A 10 -0.53 24.18 -21.03
CA ALA A 10 -0.82 22.89 -20.43
C ALA A 10 -2.24 22.81 -19.88
N LYS A 11 -3.00 21.80 -20.35
CA LYS A 11 -4.44 21.56 -20.07
C LYS A 11 -4.71 20.13 -19.57
N VAL A 12 -3.71 19.46 -18.99
CA VAL A 12 -3.83 18.08 -18.51
C VAL A 12 -4.64 18.06 -17.23
N HIS A 13 -5.66 17.19 -17.15
CA HIS A 13 -6.58 17.08 -16.01
C HIS A 13 -7.17 18.41 -15.58
N ASN A 14 -6.83 18.91 -14.39
CA ASN A 14 -7.35 20.17 -13.85
C ASN A 14 -6.53 21.42 -14.21
N LEU A 15 -5.41 21.28 -14.94
CA LEU A 15 -4.57 22.41 -15.34
C LEU A 15 -5.33 23.41 -16.23
N LYS A 16 -5.20 24.71 -15.95
CA LYS A 16 -5.95 25.81 -16.56
C LYS A 16 -5.13 26.57 -17.61
N ASN A 17 -4.65 25.88 -18.64
CA ASN A 17 -3.88 26.47 -19.74
C ASN A 17 -2.65 27.23 -19.22
N ILE A 18 -1.83 26.56 -18.42
CA ILE A 18 -0.70 27.19 -17.75
C ILE A 18 0.54 27.22 -18.63
N ASP A 19 1.31 28.32 -18.45
CA ASP A 19 2.64 28.50 -18.99
C ASP A 19 3.64 28.49 -17.83
N VAL A 20 4.73 27.69 -17.97
CA VAL A 20 5.73 27.61 -16.90
C VAL A 20 7.12 27.36 -17.48
N ASP A 21 8.13 28.06 -16.94
CA ASP A 21 9.54 27.88 -17.22
C ASP A 21 10.20 27.18 -16.02
N ILE A 22 10.88 26.07 -16.29
CA ILE A 22 11.43 25.21 -15.23
C ILE A 22 12.94 25.08 -15.44
N PRO A 23 13.78 25.48 -14.45
CA PRO A 23 15.24 25.42 -14.61
C PRO A 23 15.74 23.97 -14.69
N LEU A 24 16.77 23.75 -15.53
CA LEU A 24 17.48 22.48 -15.66
C LEU A 24 18.68 22.42 -14.71
N GLY A 25 19.13 21.19 -14.35
CA GLY A 25 20.26 20.97 -13.47
C GLY A 25 20.01 21.45 -12.05
N LYS A 26 18.75 21.43 -11.61
CA LYS A 26 18.29 21.95 -10.31
C LYS A 26 17.30 21.00 -9.66
N ILE A 27 17.11 21.16 -8.36
CA ILE A 27 15.98 20.57 -7.61
C ILE A 27 14.83 21.58 -7.68
N VAL A 28 13.76 21.21 -8.37
CA VAL A 28 12.55 22.04 -8.50
C VAL A 28 11.41 21.41 -7.70
N GLY A 29 10.98 22.09 -6.65
CA GLY A 29 9.85 21.68 -5.82
C GLY A 29 8.52 22.12 -6.43
N ILE A 30 7.55 21.21 -6.51
CA ILE A 30 6.16 21.53 -6.87
C ILE A 30 5.31 21.37 -5.62
N ALA A 31 4.86 22.49 -5.06
CA ALA A 31 4.06 22.58 -3.85
C ALA A 31 2.60 22.96 -4.15
N GLY A 32 1.72 22.89 -3.16
CA GLY A 32 0.32 23.33 -3.22
C GLY A 32 -0.64 22.33 -2.56
N VAL A 33 -1.88 22.76 -2.30
CA VAL A 33 -2.89 21.92 -1.64
C VAL A 33 -3.22 20.64 -2.41
N SER A 34 -3.77 19.64 -1.74
CA SER A 34 -4.19 18.38 -2.39
C SER A 34 -5.21 18.68 -3.48
N GLY A 35 -5.06 18.05 -4.66
CA GLY A 35 -5.95 18.30 -5.81
C GLY A 35 -5.69 19.63 -6.57
N SER A 36 -4.62 20.40 -6.27
CA SER A 36 -4.30 21.64 -6.96
C SER A 36 -3.68 21.49 -8.36
N GLY A 37 -3.30 20.28 -8.77
CA GLY A 37 -2.72 19.99 -10.09
C GLY A 37 -1.23 19.70 -10.11
N LYS A 38 -0.58 19.48 -8.96
CA LYS A 38 0.86 19.15 -8.85
C LYS A 38 1.25 17.95 -9.68
N SER A 39 0.61 16.80 -9.44
CA SER A 39 0.88 15.55 -10.17
C SER A 39 0.45 15.66 -11.65
N SER A 40 -0.53 16.51 -11.98
CA SER A 40 -0.90 16.81 -13.36
C SER A 40 0.24 17.48 -14.11
N LEU A 41 0.96 18.43 -13.48
CA LEU A 41 2.14 19.07 -14.06
C LEU A 41 3.34 18.12 -14.09
N ALA A 42 3.67 17.49 -12.95
CA ALA A 42 4.87 16.65 -12.80
C ALA A 42 4.79 15.36 -13.64
N LEU A 43 3.73 14.57 -13.44
CA LEU A 43 3.56 13.29 -14.11
C LEU A 43 2.81 13.40 -15.43
N GLY A 44 1.72 14.19 -15.46
CA GLY A 44 0.87 14.32 -16.62
C GLY A 44 1.47 15.12 -17.76
N VAL A 45 2.41 16.03 -17.50
CA VAL A 45 3.10 16.83 -18.52
C VAL A 45 4.58 16.44 -18.62
N LEU A 46 5.37 16.71 -17.59
CA LEU A 46 6.83 16.58 -17.66
C LEU A 46 7.30 15.14 -17.87
N TYR A 47 6.82 14.22 -17.02
CA TYR A 47 7.17 12.81 -17.17
C TYR A 47 6.59 12.21 -18.45
N ALA A 48 5.33 12.51 -18.78
CA ALA A 48 4.69 11.97 -19.97
C ALA A 48 5.46 12.38 -21.26
N GLU A 49 5.83 13.64 -21.40
CA GLU A 49 6.57 14.13 -22.57
C GLU A 49 8.04 13.67 -22.59
N GLY A 50 8.74 13.68 -21.43
CA GLY A 50 10.11 13.18 -21.34
C GLY A 50 10.22 11.69 -21.59
N SER A 51 9.32 10.89 -21.04
CA SER A 51 9.23 9.44 -21.27
C SER A 51 8.88 9.14 -22.73
N ARG A 52 7.92 9.85 -23.34
CA ARG A 52 7.54 9.67 -24.74
C ARG A 52 8.71 9.92 -25.68
N ARG A 53 9.44 11.01 -25.50
CA ARG A 53 10.61 11.35 -26.33
C ARG A 53 11.71 10.28 -26.24
N TYR A 54 11.95 9.76 -25.03
CA TYR A 54 12.88 8.65 -24.84
C TYR A 54 12.43 7.40 -25.59
N LEU A 55 11.14 7.03 -25.48
CA LEU A 55 10.59 5.87 -26.16
C LEU A 55 10.57 6.02 -27.69
N GLU A 56 10.36 7.23 -28.21
CA GLU A 56 10.42 7.51 -29.66
C GLU A 56 11.81 7.25 -30.25
N ALA A 57 12.86 7.41 -29.46
CA ALA A 57 14.23 7.11 -29.87
C ALA A 57 14.53 5.59 -29.93
N LEU A 58 13.69 4.74 -29.36
CA LEU A 58 13.88 3.29 -29.32
C LEU A 58 13.27 2.60 -30.55
N SER A 59 13.75 1.38 -30.83
CA SER A 59 13.20 0.55 -31.92
C SER A 59 11.72 0.26 -31.70
N THR A 60 10.95 0.06 -32.77
CA THR A 60 9.52 -0.24 -32.73
C THR A 60 9.21 -1.52 -31.93
N TYR A 61 10.11 -2.51 -31.95
CA TYR A 61 9.97 -3.74 -31.19
C TYR A 61 10.07 -3.48 -29.67
N THR A 62 11.05 -2.70 -29.24
CA THR A 62 11.24 -2.34 -27.82
C THR A 62 10.08 -1.47 -27.33
N ARG A 63 9.65 -0.50 -28.14
CA ARG A 63 8.56 0.43 -27.86
C ARG A 63 7.24 -0.29 -27.59
N ARG A 64 6.93 -1.37 -28.35
CA ARG A 64 5.71 -2.17 -28.15
C ARG A 64 5.66 -2.94 -26.83
N ARG A 65 6.79 -3.16 -26.16
CA ARG A 65 6.90 -3.89 -24.88
C ARG A 65 6.95 -2.99 -23.66
N MET A 66 7.02 -1.69 -23.85
CA MET A 66 7.08 -0.72 -22.75
C MET A 66 5.76 0.02 -22.62
N THR A 67 5.33 0.24 -21.40
CA THR A 67 4.15 1.06 -21.10
C THR A 67 4.39 2.47 -21.58
N GLN A 68 3.55 2.97 -22.48
CA GLN A 68 3.64 4.33 -22.99
C GLN A 68 2.74 5.25 -22.18
N ALA A 69 3.30 6.39 -21.75
CA ALA A 69 2.49 7.47 -21.22
C ALA A 69 1.62 8.06 -22.33
N SER A 70 0.37 8.42 -22.03
CA SER A 70 -0.49 9.13 -22.97
C SER A 70 0.10 10.49 -23.34
N LYS A 71 -0.14 10.96 -24.56
CA LYS A 71 0.30 12.29 -24.98
C LYS A 71 -0.34 13.35 -24.08
N ALA A 72 0.49 14.23 -23.53
CA ALA A 72 0.00 15.33 -22.73
C ALA A 72 -0.84 16.32 -23.56
N SER A 73 -1.91 16.86 -23.00
CA SER A 73 -2.70 17.95 -23.60
C SER A 73 -2.00 19.28 -23.32
N VAL A 74 -1.05 19.62 -24.19
CA VAL A 74 -0.23 20.86 -24.12
C VAL A 74 -0.09 21.45 -25.51
N ASP A 75 0.02 22.76 -25.59
CA ASP A 75 0.23 23.45 -26.88
C ASP A 75 1.68 23.26 -27.34
N GLU A 76 2.65 23.48 -26.44
CA GLU A 76 4.08 23.27 -26.74
C GLU A 76 4.87 22.84 -25.47
N VAL A 77 5.84 21.92 -25.68
CA VAL A 77 6.80 21.51 -24.64
C VAL A 77 8.18 21.42 -25.25
N LEU A 78 9.14 22.22 -24.76
CA LEU A 78 10.50 22.25 -25.26
C LEU A 78 11.50 21.88 -24.18
N TYR A 79 12.61 21.26 -24.62
CA TYR A 79 13.81 20.97 -23.84
C TYR A 79 13.61 20.05 -22.62
N VAL A 80 12.54 19.27 -22.55
CA VAL A 80 12.37 18.26 -21.50
C VAL A 80 13.29 17.07 -21.78
N PRO A 81 14.17 16.71 -20.84
CA PRO A 81 15.04 15.53 -20.97
C PRO A 81 14.26 14.22 -20.96
N ALA A 82 14.95 13.11 -21.23
CA ALA A 82 14.43 11.78 -20.93
C ALA A 82 14.03 11.70 -19.45
N ALA A 83 12.81 11.30 -19.16
CA ALA A 83 12.27 11.34 -17.80
C ALA A 83 12.08 9.96 -17.19
N LEU A 84 12.43 9.84 -15.92
CA LEU A 84 12.14 8.70 -15.05
C LEU A 84 11.24 9.16 -13.89
N ALA A 85 10.15 8.45 -13.64
CA ALA A 85 9.25 8.76 -12.52
C ALA A 85 9.35 7.71 -11.40
N LEU A 86 9.36 8.22 -10.19
CA LEU A 86 9.13 7.44 -8.97
C LEU A 86 7.76 7.84 -8.43
N HIS A 87 6.79 6.97 -8.66
CA HIS A 87 5.40 7.21 -8.28
C HIS A 87 5.20 7.08 -6.77
N GLN A 88 4.26 7.83 -6.23
CA GLN A 88 3.82 7.77 -4.83
C GLN A 88 3.53 6.34 -4.37
N ARG A 89 2.92 5.53 -5.22
CA ARG A 89 2.57 4.13 -4.93
C ARG A 89 3.23 3.18 -5.93
N PRO A 90 4.44 2.68 -5.61
CA PRO A 90 5.04 1.63 -6.41
C PRO A 90 4.16 0.39 -6.42
N GLY A 91 4.05 -0.27 -7.57
CA GLY A 91 3.34 -1.55 -7.68
C GLY A 91 3.87 -2.58 -6.67
N VAL A 92 2.99 -3.42 -6.15
CA VAL A 92 3.38 -4.50 -5.24
C VAL A 92 4.13 -5.57 -6.04
N PRO A 93 5.40 -5.85 -5.70
CA PRO A 93 6.18 -6.87 -6.41
C PRO A 93 5.60 -8.27 -6.21
N GLY A 94 5.85 -9.16 -7.17
CA GLY A 94 5.42 -10.55 -7.08
C GLY A 94 6.04 -11.30 -5.89
N ILE A 95 5.43 -12.40 -5.48
CA ILE A 95 5.77 -13.23 -4.31
C ILE A 95 7.23 -13.71 -4.27
N ARG A 96 7.89 -13.83 -5.43
CA ARG A 96 9.32 -14.18 -5.53
C ARG A 96 10.26 -12.98 -5.40
N SER A 97 9.75 -11.77 -5.31
CA SER A 97 10.60 -10.58 -5.14
C SER A 97 10.96 -10.39 -3.68
N THR A 98 12.24 -10.12 -3.42
CA THR A 98 12.76 -9.74 -2.09
C THR A 98 13.42 -8.38 -2.15
N PHE A 99 13.72 -7.80 -0.98
CA PHE A 99 14.52 -6.58 -0.88
C PHE A 99 15.87 -6.76 -1.61
N GLY A 100 16.53 -7.91 -1.45
CA GLY A 100 17.79 -8.21 -2.12
C GLY A 100 17.70 -8.29 -3.65
N THR A 101 16.58 -8.82 -4.20
CA THR A 101 16.37 -8.83 -5.67
C THR A 101 15.95 -7.46 -6.18
N GLY A 102 15.13 -6.73 -5.43
CA GLY A 102 14.68 -5.38 -5.79
C GLY A 102 15.81 -4.35 -5.82
N THR A 103 16.79 -4.48 -4.93
CA THR A 103 17.99 -3.63 -4.86
C THR A 103 19.15 -4.14 -5.71
N GLU A 104 19.03 -5.34 -6.27
CA GLU A 104 20.10 -6.08 -6.98
C GLU A 104 21.33 -6.43 -6.12
N LEU A 105 21.35 -6.13 -4.83
CA LEU A 105 22.45 -6.51 -3.92
C LEU A 105 22.66 -8.02 -3.87
N LEU A 106 21.58 -8.79 -3.99
CA LEU A 106 21.65 -10.24 -4.03
C LEU A 106 22.46 -10.75 -5.24
N ASN A 107 22.50 -10.02 -6.36
CA ASN A 107 23.31 -10.39 -7.53
C ASN A 107 24.80 -10.34 -7.18
N SER A 108 25.25 -9.29 -6.50
CA SER A 108 26.63 -9.15 -6.04
C SER A 108 27.00 -10.25 -5.02
N LEU A 109 26.09 -10.57 -4.07
CA LEU A 109 26.33 -11.67 -3.12
C LEU A 109 26.43 -13.02 -3.81
N ARG A 110 25.54 -13.33 -4.74
CA ARG A 110 25.60 -14.58 -5.51
C ARG A 110 26.91 -14.70 -6.29
N LEU A 111 27.40 -13.58 -6.84
CA LEU A 111 28.70 -13.56 -7.50
C LEU A 111 29.84 -13.81 -6.52
N MET A 112 29.82 -13.20 -5.31
CA MET A 112 30.79 -13.49 -4.26
C MET A 112 30.78 -14.98 -3.88
N TYR A 113 29.60 -15.57 -3.67
CA TYR A 113 29.48 -16.98 -3.30
C TYR A 113 29.91 -17.92 -4.43
N SER A 114 29.63 -17.60 -5.68
CA SER A 114 30.05 -18.37 -6.82
C SER A 114 31.55 -18.36 -6.99
N ARG A 115 32.23 -17.25 -6.77
CA ARG A 115 33.65 -17.04 -7.13
C ARG A 115 34.61 -17.05 -5.97
N LEU A 116 34.16 -16.77 -4.77
CA LEU A 116 35.02 -16.56 -3.61
C LEU A 116 34.74 -17.56 -2.46
N ALA A 117 33.65 -18.33 -2.53
CA ALA A 117 33.28 -19.25 -1.46
C ALA A 117 34.06 -20.58 -1.53
N ARG A 118 34.04 -21.30 -0.41
CA ARG A 118 34.39 -22.72 -0.34
C ARG A 118 33.22 -23.55 -0.88
N HIS A 119 33.49 -24.42 -1.85
CA HIS A 119 32.45 -25.23 -2.48
C HIS A 119 32.53 -26.69 -2.01
N ARG A 120 31.38 -27.33 -2.02
CA ARG A 120 31.23 -28.73 -1.64
C ARG A 120 31.22 -29.62 -2.89
N CYS A 121 32.06 -30.63 -2.95
CA CYS A 121 32.02 -31.61 -4.04
C CYS A 121 30.74 -32.47 -3.96
N PRO A 122 30.35 -33.17 -5.04
CA PRO A 122 29.16 -34.05 -5.04
C PRO A 122 29.18 -35.12 -3.94
N ASN A 123 30.38 -35.56 -3.52
CA ASN A 123 30.55 -36.54 -2.45
C ASN A 123 30.63 -35.93 -1.03
N GLY A 124 30.43 -34.61 -0.91
CA GLY A 124 30.26 -33.95 0.38
C GLY A 124 31.50 -33.28 0.98
N HIS A 125 32.67 -33.33 0.37
CA HIS A 125 33.90 -32.71 0.88
C HIS A 125 33.97 -31.23 0.50
N TYR A 126 34.44 -30.37 1.39
CA TYR A 126 34.63 -28.95 1.12
C TYR A 126 36.03 -28.65 0.57
N LEU A 127 36.09 -27.98 -0.55
CA LEU A 127 37.34 -27.48 -1.13
C LEU A 127 37.62 -26.06 -0.61
N GLN A 128 38.90 -25.77 -0.39
CA GLN A 128 39.33 -24.39 -0.10
C GLN A 128 39.18 -23.52 -1.32
N THR A 129 38.98 -22.21 -1.07
CA THR A 129 38.96 -21.22 -2.14
C THR A 129 40.28 -21.20 -2.89
N SER A 130 40.21 -21.01 -4.21
CA SER A 130 41.40 -21.01 -5.10
C SER A 130 41.15 -20.15 -6.35
N LEU A 131 42.22 -19.84 -7.06
CA LEU A 131 42.10 -19.17 -8.36
C LEU A 131 41.28 -19.98 -9.38
N ALA A 132 41.24 -21.30 -9.29
CA ALA A 132 40.40 -22.15 -10.13
C ALA A 132 38.91 -21.87 -9.87
N VAL A 133 38.49 -21.71 -8.62
CA VAL A 133 37.13 -21.29 -8.23
C VAL A 133 36.85 -19.90 -8.77
N ALA A 134 37.71 -18.91 -8.53
CA ALA A 134 37.57 -17.54 -9.01
C ALA A 134 37.43 -17.47 -10.52
N ALA A 135 38.22 -18.24 -11.25
CA ALA A 135 38.20 -18.33 -12.71
C ALA A 135 37.04 -19.19 -13.28
N GLY A 136 36.29 -19.88 -12.44
CA GLY A 136 35.19 -20.77 -12.87
C GLY A 136 35.69 -22.00 -13.64
N LYS A 137 36.88 -22.46 -13.32
CA LYS A 137 37.49 -23.68 -13.93
C LYS A 137 36.98 -24.95 -13.24
N GLU A 138 37.19 -26.07 -13.92
CA GLU A 138 36.94 -27.38 -13.34
C GLU A 138 37.78 -27.61 -12.07
N LEU A 139 37.13 -28.16 -11.05
CA LEU A 139 37.71 -28.44 -9.75
C LEU A 139 37.86 -29.96 -9.58
N ILE A 140 38.93 -30.37 -8.96
CA ILE A 140 39.17 -31.76 -8.62
C ILE A 140 39.20 -31.87 -7.09
N CYS A 141 38.34 -32.70 -6.53
CA CYS A 141 38.29 -32.89 -5.09
C CYS A 141 39.57 -33.63 -4.61
N PRO A 142 40.38 -33.06 -3.72
CA PRO A 142 41.61 -33.72 -3.26
C PRO A 142 41.36 -34.97 -2.42
N GLU A 143 40.17 -35.12 -1.84
CA GLU A 143 39.81 -36.25 -0.98
C GLU A 143 39.23 -37.44 -1.75
N CYS A 144 38.47 -37.19 -2.83
CA CYS A 144 37.77 -38.25 -3.55
C CYS A 144 37.99 -38.27 -5.07
N GLY A 145 38.80 -37.34 -5.60
CA GLY A 145 39.13 -37.27 -7.04
C GLY A 145 38.01 -36.89 -7.98
N VAL A 146 36.80 -36.55 -7.48
CA VAL A 146 35.67 -36.19 -8.31
C VAL A 146 35.91 -34.83 -8.97
N HIS A 147 35.64 -34.77 -10.28
CA HIS A 147 35.65 -33.56 -11.09
C HIS A 147 34.29 -32.87 -11.02
N PHE A 148 34.27 -31.57 -10.78
CA PHE A 148 33.02 -30.77 -10.72
C PHE A 148 33.31 -29.31 -10.96
N TYR A 149 32.26 -28.50 -11.16
CA TYR A 149 32.34 -27.07 -11.26
C TYR A 149 31.69 -26.41 -10.04
N ALA A 150 32.25 -25.26 -9.60
CA ALA A 150 31.58 -24.40 -8.63
C ALA A 150 30.25 -23.88 -9.23
N PRO A 151 29.16 -23.76 -8.44
CA PRO A 151 27.89 -23.28 -8.94
C PRO A 151 28.03 -21.84 -9.46
N SER A 152 27.42 -21.59 -10.58
CA SER A 152 27.30 -20.22 -11.15
C SER A 152 26.41 -19.34 -10.27
N ALA A 153 26.46 -18.03 -10.49
CA ALA A 153 25.57 -17.11 -9.79
C ALA A 153 24.07 -17.34 -10.10
N GLU A 154 23.75 -17.96 -11.24
CA GLU A 154 22.38 -18.35 -11.61
C GLU A 154 21.92 -19.61 -10.87
N GLU A 155 22.80 -20.57 -10.66
CA GLU A 155 22.54 -21.77 -9.86
C GLU A 155 22.40 -21.47 -8.36
N LEU A 156 22.79 -20.28 -7.92
CA LEU A 156 22.57 -19.75 -6.57
C LEU A 156 21.33 -18.85 -6.49
N ALA A 157 20.54 -18.73 -7.56
CA ALA A 157 19.39 -17.87 -7.61
C ALA A 157 18.09 -18.63 -7.31
N PHE A 158 17.35 -18.24 -6.27
CA PHE A 158 16.08 -18.87 -5.90
C PHE A 158 14.93 -18.66 -6.89
N ASN A 159 15.08 -17.74 -7.82
CA ASN A 159 14.13 -17.52 -8.92
C ASN A 159 14.55 -18.20 -10.24
N LEU A 160 15.62 -18.97 -10.22
CA LEU A 160 16.16 -19.76 -11.32
C LEU A 160 16.50 -21.19 -10.83
N GLN A 161 17.68 -21.70 -11.15
CA GLN A 161 18.10 -23.09 -10.86
C GLN A 161 18.35 -23.36 -9.38
N GLY A 162 18.66 -22.32 -8.58
CA GLY A 162 18.86 -22.45 -7.13
C GLY A 162 17.57 -22.49 -6.31
N ALA A 163 16.41 -22.54 -6.95
CA ALA A 163 15.12 -22.58 -6.27
C ALA A 163 14.92 -23.88 -5.48
N CYS A 164 14.33 -23.77 -4.29
CA CYS A 164 13.79 -24.92 -3.58
C CYS A 164 12.75 -25.64 -4.43
N SER A 165 12.87 -26.97 -4.59
CA SER A 165 11.98 -27.78 -5.41
C SER A 165 10.53 -27.75 -4.93
N LYS A 166 10.31 -27.73 -3.60
CA LYS A 166 8.99 -27.80 -3.00
C LYS A 166 8.19 -26.50 -3.12
N CYS A 167 8.82 -25.34 -2.88
CA CYS A 167 8.16 -24.05 -2.94
C CYS A 167 8.46 -23.26 -4.23
N SER A 168 9.26 -23.80 -5.13
CA SER A 168 9.67 -23.15 -6.38
C SER A 168 10.24 -21.73 -6.15
N GLY A 169 10.99 -21.53 -5.04
CA GLY A 169 11.62 -20.27 -4.70
C GLY A 169 10.71 -19.20 -4.06
N THR A 170 9.50 -19.55 -3.63
CA THR A 170 8.61 -18.63 -2.91
C THR A 170 8.91 -18.52 -1.42
N GLY A 171 9.55 -19.56 -0.82
CA GLY A 171 9.82 -19.68 0.62
C GLY A 171 8.62 -20.13 1.43
N ILE A 172 7.42 -20.15 0.85
CA ILE A 172 6.17 -20.55 1.48
C ILE A 172 5.49 -21.64 0.67
N VAL A 173 4.63 -22.40 1.33
CA VAL A 173 3.72 -23.35 0.69
C VAL A 173 2.29 -22.96 1.08
N ARG A 174 1.36 -23.13 0.14
CA ARG A 174 -0.06 -22.92 0.39
C ARG A 174 -0.67 -24.26 0.74
N THR A 175 -1.21 -24.38 1.93
CA THR A 175 -1.93 -25.54 2.43
C THR A 175 -3.39 -25.17 2.66
N VAL A 176 -4.26 -26.17 2.65
CA VAL A 176 -5.68 -25.95 2.95
C VAL A 176 -5.82 -25.63 4.45
N ASP A 177 -6.53 -24.56 4.74
CA ASP A 177 -6.87 -24.16 6.09
C ASP A 177 -8.13 -24.87 6.54
N LEU A 178 -7.99 -25.82 7.45
CA LEU A 178 -9.14 -26.62 7.94
C LEU A 178 -10.18 -25.76 8.66
N ASP A 179 -9.74 -24.73 9.39
CA ASP A 179 -10.65 -23.82 10.10
C ASP A 179 -11.48 -22.97 9.12
N ALA A 180 -10.88 -22.59 7.99
CA ALA A 180 -11.57 -21.87 6.93
C ALA A 180 -12.56 -22.73 6.13
N LEU A 181 -12.42 -24.06 6.18
CA LEU A 181 -13.39 -24.97 5.53
C LEU A 181 -14.73 -24.98 6.27
N VAL A 182 -14.72 -24.77 7.59
CA VAL A 182 -15.91 -24.73 8.45
C VAL A 182 -15.84 -23.49 9.34
N PRO A 183 -16.13 -22.30 8.79
CA PRO A 183 -15.98 -21.04 9.53
C PRO A 183 -17.01 -20.85 10.66
N ASP A 184 -18.13 -21.57 10.62
CA ASP A 184 -19.14 -21.60 11.65
C ASP A 184 -19.56 -23.04 11.94
N ASP A 185 -19.04 -23.62 13.00
CA ASP A 185 -19.29 -24.99 13.42
C ASP A 185 -20.63 -25.17 14.16
N SER A 186 -21.35 -24.09 14.42
CA SER A 186 -22.72 -24.13 14.95
C SER A 186 -23.76 -24.47 13.89
N LEU A 187 -23.43 -24.31 12.62
CA LEU A 187 -24.27 -24.67 11.49
C LEU A 187 -24.22 -26.18 11.22
N THR A 188 -25.28 -26.71 10.65
CA THR A 188 -25.34 -28.06 10.11
C THR A 188 -24.73 -28.11 8.70
N ILE A 189 -24.33 -29.27 8.22
CA ILE A 189 -23.88 -29.45 6.84
C ILE A 189 -25.01 -29.08 5.85
N ASP A 190 -26.25 -29.38 6.18
CA ASP A 190 -27.43 -29.01 5.40
C ASP A 190 -27.65 -27.49 5.32
N GLU A 191 -27.29 -26.74 6.36
CA GLU A 191 -27.29 -25.27 6.41
C GLU A 191 -26.06 -24.65 5.77
N GLY A 192 -25.09 -25.47 5.37
CA GLY A 192 -23.89 -25.00 4.65
C GLY A 192 -22.65 -24.79 5.48
N ALA A 193 -22.49 -25.48 6.61
CA ALA A 193 -21.28 -25.41 7.46
C ALA A 193 -19.97 -25.61 6.65
N VAL A 194 -19.98 -26.49 5.62
CA VAL A 194 -18.80 -26.76 4.78
C VAL A 194 -18.76 -25.77 3.62
N ALA A 195 -18.09 -24.66 3.85
CA ALA A 195 -18.07 -23.51 2.95
C ALA A 195 -17.51 -23.79 1.52
N PRO A 196 -16.52 -24.68 1.28
CA PRO A 196 -16.06 -25.03 -0.07
C PRO A 196 -17.14 -25.68 -0.93
N TRP A 197 -18.01 -26.52 -0.35
CA TRP A 197 -19.07 -27.16 -1.10
C TRP A 197 -20.12 -26.18 -1.61
N ASN A 198 -20.31 -25.07 -0.91
CA ASN A 198 -21.25 -24.02 -1.31
C ASN A 198 -20.68 -23.07 -2.38
N SER A 199 -19.36 -22.91 -2.43
CA SER A 199 -18.72 -21.87 -3.26
C SER A 199 -17.87 -22.39 -4.41
N LEU A 200 -17.33 -23.61 -4.32
CA LEU A 200 -16.40 -24.20 -5.28
C LEU A 200 -16.95 -25.46 -5.96
N MET A 201 -18.00 -26.09 -5.39
CA MET A 201 -18.56 -27.34 -5.86
C MET A 201 -20.10 -27.24 -5.91
N TRP A 202 -20.75 -28.29 -6.36
CA TRP A 202 -22.21 -28.35 -6.45
C TRP A 202 -22.84 -28.71 -5.09
N SER A 203 -24.01 -28.18 -4.83
CA SER A 203 -24.81 -28.42 -3.59
C SER A 203 -25.14 -29.89 -3.33
N LEU A 204 -24.95 -30.79 -4.30
CA LEU A 204 -25.14 -32.23 -4.19
C LEU A 204 -24.16 -32.91 -3.22
N MET A 205 -23.07 -32.24 -2.85
CA MET A 205 -22.04 -32.85 -1.99
C MET A 205 -22.58 -33.15 -0.59
N THR A 206 -23.57 -32.41 -0.14
CA THR A 206 -24.26 -32.64 1.15
C THR A 206 -25.03 -33.99 1.12
N ASP A 207 -25.77 -34.26 0.05
CA ASP A 207 -26.55 -35.53 -0.09
C ASP A 207 -25.61 -36.72 -0.19
N ILE A 208 -24.51 -36.60 -0.91
CA ILE A 208 -23.50 -37.65 -1.03
C ILE A 208 -22.77 -37.89 0.30
N CYS A 209 -22.51 -36.84 1.06
CA CYS A 209 -21.89 -36.92 2.37
C CYS A 209 -22.76 -37.72 3.35
N ARG A 210 -24.09 -37.61 3.25
CA ARG A 210 -25.04 -38.40 4.05
C ARG A 210 -24.91 -39.89 3.71
N GLU A 211 -24.78 -40.24 2.41
CA GLU A 211 -24.55 -41.62 1.98
C GLU A 211 -23.13 -42.14 2.34
N MET A 212 -22.21 -41.28 2.70
CA MET A 212 -20.92 -41.64 3.32
C MET A 212 -21.04 -41.97 4.82
N GLY A 213 -22.25 -41.85 5.40
CA GLY A 213 -22.53 -42.15 6.81
C GLY A 213 -22.28 -40.99 7.77
N VAL A 214 -22.35 -39.75 7.28
CA VAL A 214 -22.23 -38.53 8.08
C VAL A 214 -23.60 -37.93 8.35
N ARG A 215 -23.90 -37.56 9.58
CA ARG A 215 -25.12 -36.82 9.94
C ARG A 215 -25.01 -35.38 9.47
N THR A 216 -25.84 -34.99 8.52
CA THR A 216 -25.81 -33.67 7.92
C THR A 216 -26.78 -32.68 8.55
N ASP A 217 -27.65 -33.15 9.45
CA ASP A 217 -28.73 -32.44 10.13
C ASP A 217 -28.39 -31.97 11.56
N VAL A 218 -27.18 -32.25 12.03
CA VAL A 218 -26.70 -31.81 13.37
C VAL A 218 -25.58 -30.76 13.22
N PRO A 219 -25.39 -29.86 14.19
CA PRO A 219 -24.29 -28.89 14.18
C PRO A 219 -22.94 -29.57 13.94
N PHE A 220 -22.08 -28.95 13.13
CA PHE A 220 -20.80 -29.57 12.76
C PHE A 220 -19.92 -29.88 13.97
N ARG A 221 -19.96 -29.04 15.01
CA ARG A 221 -19.26 -29.28 16.28
C ARG A 221 -19.66 -30.58 16.96
N ASP A 222 -20.92 -31.04 16.79
CA ASP A 222 -21.51 -32.23 17.42
C ASP A 222 -21.30 -33.52 16.61
N LEU A 223 -20.62 -33.43 15.47
CA LEU A 223 -20.18 -34.58 14.70
C LEU A 223 -19.07 -35.32 15.42
N THR A 224 -19.07 -36.65 15.31
CA THR A 224 -17.99 -37.50 15.83
C THR A 224 -16.68 -37.23 15.08
N ALA A 225 -15.55 -37.58 15.69
CA ALA A 225 -14.24 -37.46 15.04
C ALA A 225 -14.17 -38.20 13.70
N ARG A 226 -14.83 -39.38 13.59
CA ARG A 226 -14.90 -40.16 12.34
C ARG A 226 -15.72 -39.44 11.27
N GLU A 227 -16.84 -38.82 11.61
CA GLU A 227 -17.67 -38.05 10.67
C GLU A 227 -16.89 -36.82 10.17
N LYS A 228 -16.24 -36.09 11.06
CA LYS A 228 -15.35 -34.97 10.70
C LYS A 228 -14.21 -35.39 9.77
N ASP A 229 -13.59 -36.53 10.03
CA ASP A 229 -12.52 -37.07 9.19
C ASP A 229 -13.05 -37.43 7.78
N ILE A 230 -14.25 -38.00 7.68
CA ILE A 230 -14.89 -38.25 6.39
C ILE A 230 -15.11 -36.94 5.63
N VAL A 231 -15.59 -35.89 6.30
CA VAL A 231 -15.82 -34.56 5.65
C VAL A 231 -14.51 -33.95 5.16
N PHE A 232 -13.43 -34.05 5.93
CA PHE A 232 -12.16 -33.42 5.57
C PHE A 232 -11.30 -34.31 4.65
N HIS A 233 -11.26 -35.62 4.87
CA HIS A 233 -10.27 -36.52 4.24
C HIS A 233 -10.89 -37.78 3.66
N GLY A 234 -12.22 -37.97 3.70
CA GLY A 234 -12.89 -39.20 3.23
C GLY A 234 -12.54 -39.55 1.78
N PRO A 235 -12.49 -40.86 1.43
CA PRO A 235 -12.08 -41.32 0.12
C PRO A 235 -13.07 -40.91 -0.98
N ALA A 236 -12.57 -40.75 -2.20
CA ALA A 236 -13.39 -40.48 -3.38
C ALA A 236 -14.17 -41.75 -3.77
N GLU A 237 -15.33 -41.91 -3.24
CA GLU A 237 -16.24 -43.04 -3.52
C GLU A 237 -17.44 -42.60 -4.35
N LYS A 238 -17.85 -43.46 -5.29
CA LYS A 238 -19.08 -43.26 -6.07
C LYS A 238 -20.26 -43.75 -5.27
N LYS A 239 -21.24 -42.88 -5.01
CA LYS A 239 -22.47 -43.17 -4.29
C LYS A 239 -23.68 -42.92 -5.16
N HIS A 240 -24.73 -43.69 -4.91
CA HIS A 240 -26.04 -43.53 -5.56
C HIS A 240 -26.88 -42.62 -4.67
N ILE A 241 -27.37 -41.51 -5.25
CA ILE A 241 -28.18 -40.52 -4.50
C ILE A 241 -29.51 -40.27 -5.18
N PHE A 242 -30.54 -40.03 -4.38
CA PHE A 242 -31.83 -39.49 -4.80
C PHE A 242 -31.75 -37.97 -4.74
N TYR A 243 -31.82 -37.35 -5.88
CA TYR A 243 -31.70 -35.90 -6.04
C TYR A 243 -33.06 -35.22 -6.22
N HIS A 244 -33.33 -34.19 -5.40
CA HIS A 244 -34.47 -33.30 -5.56
C HIS A 244 -33.97 -31.91 -6.03
N ASN A 245 -34.41 -31.48 -7.18
CA ASN A 245 -34.07 -30.14 -7.67
C ASN A 245 -34.89 -29.08 -6.89
N LYS A 246 -34.23 -28.22 -6.12
CA LYS A 246 -34.89 -27.15 -5.35
C LYS A 246 -35.67 -26.13 -6.21
N ASN A 247 -35.39 -26.06 -7.50
CA ASN A 247 -36.00 -25.11 -8.46
C ASN A 247 -36.99 -25.74 -9.45
N SER A 248 -37.13 -27.07 -9.47
CA SER A 248 -38.09 -27.77 -10.28
C SER A 248 -38.53 -29.01 -9.49
N ASN A 249 -39.84 -29.37 -9.56
CA ASN A 249 -40.40 -30.52 -8.87
C ASN A 249 -39.94 -31.89 -9.47
N GLN A 250 -38.73 -31.97 -10.04
CA GLN A 250 -38.15 -33.16 -10.62
C GLN A 250 -37.24 -33.86 -9.62
N ALA A 251 -37.50 -35.12 -9.33
CA ALA A 251 -36.64 -36.02 -8.58
C ALA A 251 -35.99 -37.01 -9.58
N GLY A 252 -34.73 -37.34 -9.37
CA GLY A 252 -34.00 -38.30 -10.19
C GLY A 252 -32.95 -39.05 -9.34
N GLU A 253 -32.51 -40.20 -9.89
CA GLU A 253 -31.40 -40.98 -9.32
C GLU A 253 -30.10 -40.60 -10.04
N LEU A 254 -29.03 -40.39 -9.31
CA LEU A 254 -27.73 -40.00 -9.86
C LEU A 254 -26.59 -40.70 -9.13
N ASP A 255 -25.70 -41.30 -9.91
CA ASP A 255 -24.43 -41.81 -9.40
C ASP A 255 -23.39 -40.68 -9.40
N PHE A 256 -22.90 -40.26 -8.23
CA PHE A 256 -21.91 -39.20 -8.14
C PHE A 256 -20.75 -39.55 -7.20
N THR A 257 -19.57 -39.02 -7.47
CA THR A 257 -18.38 -39.28 -6.67
C THR A 257 -18.30 -38.30 -5.49
N TYR A 258 -18.11 -38.83 -4.30
CA TYR A 258 -17.83 -38.03 -3.13
C TYR A 258 -16.46 -37.31 -3.24
N PHE A 259 -16.41 -36.04 -2.95
CA PHE A 259 -15.21 -35.26 -2.87
C PHE A 259 -15.18 -34.54 -1.52
N ASN A 260 -14.24 -34.92 -0.66
CA ASN A 260 -14.06 -34.29 0.63
C ASN A 260 -13.72 -32.80 0.52
N ALA A 261 -13.83 -32.06 1.63
CA ALA A 261 -13.67 -30.61 1.64
C ALA A 261 -12.24 -30.16 1.26
N VAL A 262 -11.20 -30.87 1.71
CA VAL A 262 -9.80 -30.60 1.35
C VAL A 262 -9.56 -30.80 -0.14
N TYR A 263 -9.95 -31.96 -0.68
CA TYR A 263 -9.83 -32.23 -2.11
C TYR A 263 -10.57 -31.22 -2.98
N THR A 264 -11.73 -30.76 -2.52
CA THR A 264 -12.51 -29.74 -3.24
C THR A 264 -11.69 -28.46 -3.45
N VAL A 265 -10.97 -28.00 -2.41
CA VAL A 265 -10.10 -26.81 -2.48
C VAL A 265 -8.88 -27.08 -3.35
N GLU A 266 -8.19 -28.23 -3.15
CA GLU A 266 -7.01 -28.60 -3.93
C GLU A 266 -7.32 -28.74 -5.43
N ASN A 267 -8.43 -29.39 -5.78
CA ASN A 267 -8.88 -29.53 -7.15
C ASN A 267 -9.29 -28.18 -7.77
N ALA A 268 -9.93 -27.29 -6.98
CA ALA A 268 -10.23 -25.96 -7.45
C ALA A 268 -8.93 -25.16 -7.69
N LEU A 269 -7.95 -25.24 -6.77
CA LEU A 269 -6.64 -24.58 -6.89
C LEU A 269 -5.88 -25.05 -8.15
N SER A 270 -5.88 -26.35 -8.45
CA SER A 270 -5.21 -26.90 -9.62
C SER A 270 -5.80 -26.41 -10.95
N LYS A 271 -7.06 -25.98 -10.95
CA LYS A 271 -7.80 -25.50 -12.13
C LYS A 271 -7.83 -23.98 -12.27
N VAL A 272 -7.25 -23.24 -11.34
CA VAL A 272 -7.20 -21.77 -11.39
C VAL A 272 -6.38 -21.32 -12.59
N LYS A 273 -6.97 -20.47 -13.45
CA LYS A 273 -6.33 -19.90 -14.64
C LYS A 273 -6.21 -18.38 -14.59
N ASP A 274 -6.97 -17.73 -13.70
CA ASP A 274 -7.06 -16.28 -13.60
C ASP A 274 -7.08 -15.82 -12.13
N GLU A 275 -6.89 -14.52 -11.92
CA GLU A 275 -6.91 -13.90 -10.60
C GLU A 275 -8.27 -14.03 -9.91
N LYS A 276 -9.35 -14.03 -10.68
CA LYS A 276 -10.73 -14.15 -10.17
C LYS A 276 -10.99 -15.54 -9.58
N GLY A 277 -10.47 -16.58 -10.26
CA GLY A 277 -10.47 -17.96 -9.76
C GLY A 277 -9.62 -18.08 -8.49
N MET A 278 -8.43 -17.46 -8.47
CA MET A 278 -7.56 -17.49 -7.28
C MET A 278 -8.25 -16.86 -6.05
N LYS A 279 -8.85 -15.69 -6.16
CA LYS A 279 -9.59 -15.04 -5.05
C LYS A 279 -10.73 -15.89 -4.46
N ARG A 280 -11.30 -16.80 -5.24
CA ARG A 280 -12.36 -17.71 -4.75
C ARG A 280 -11.80 -18.86 -3.91
N VAL A 281 -10.58 -19.29 -4.21
CA VAL A 281 -9.93 -20.43 -3.54
C VAL A 281 -9.07 -19.93 -2.35
N GLU A 282 -8.44 -18.77 -2.48
CA GLU A 282 -7.48 -18.19 -1.54
C GLU A 282 -8.01 -18.09 -0.10
N LYS A 283 -9.31 -17.84 0.07
CA LYS A 283 -9.97 -17.77 1.38
C LYS A 283 -9.96 -19.09 2.17
N PHE A 284 -9.64 -20.22 1.53
CA PHE A 284 -9.55 -21.56 2.12
C PHE A 284 -8.10 -22.03 2.23
N LEU A 285 -7.13 -21.17 1.94
CA LEU A 285 -5.71 -21.49 1.98
C LEU A 285 -5.03 -20.69 3.07
N LYS A 286 -4.10 -21.31 3.75
CA LYS A 286 -3.12 -20.66 4.60
C LYS A 286 -1.74 -20.75 3.99
N GLU A 287 -0.92 -19.77 4.28
CA GLU A 287 0.47 -19.73 3.85
C GLU A 287 1.36 -20.18 5.03
N ASP A 288 2.02 -21.32 4.86
CA ASP A 288 2.96 -21.84 5.83
C ASP A 288 4.39 -21.71 5.29
N ILE A 289 5.37 -21.59 6.20
CA ILE A 289 6.78 -21.61 5.83
C ILE A 289 7.10 -22.96 5.17
N CYS A 290 7.82 -22.92 4.05
CA CYS A 290 8.21 -24.15 3.35
C CYS A 290 9.01 -25.08 4.25
N PRO A 291 8.56 -26.33 4.48
CA PRO A 291 9.23 -27.24 5.41
C PRO A 291 10.57 -27.79 4.89
N GLU A 292 10.90 -27.62 3.60
CA GLU A 292 12.16 -28.05 3.01
C GLU A 292 13.23 -26.97 3.09
N CYS A 293 12.91 -25.74 2.72
CA CYS A 293 13.87 -24.64 2.72
C CYS A 293 13.78 -23.75 3.95
N HIS A 294 12.78 -23.94 4.81
CA HIS A 294 12.54 -23.12 6.02
C HIS A 294 12.49 -21.62 5.74
N GLY A 295 11.84 -21.22 4.61
CA GLY A 295 11.70 -19.82 4.22
C GLY A 295 12.86 -19.24 3.40
N THR A 296 14.01 -19.91 3.32
CA THR A 296 15.21 -19.39 2.61
C THR A 296 15.05 -19.30 1.09
N ARG A 297 14.02 -19.93 0.52
CA ARG A 297 13.73 -19.99 -0.92
C ARG A 297 14.73 -20.83 -1.73
N LEU A 298 15.91 -21.11 -1.18
CA LEU A 298 17.03 -21.79 -1.83
C LEU A 298 16.95 -23.32 -1.68
N SER A 299 17.39 -24.00 -2.72
CA SER A 299 17.61 -25.45 -2.68
C SER A 299 18.72 -25.82 -1.67
N ALA A 300 18.75 -27.08 -1.24
CA ALA A 300 19.82 -27.58 -0.36
C ALA A 300 21.21 -27.37 -0.98
N ALA A 301 21.34 -27.58 -2.29
CA ALA A 301 22.61 -27.40 -3.01
C ALA A 301 23.07 -25.94 -3.00
N ALA A 302 22.14 -24.98 -3.24
CA ALA A 302 22.44 -23.54 -3.25
C ALA A 302 22.84 -22.98 -1.86
N ARG A 303 22.52 -23.68 -0.77
CA ARG A 303 22.91 -23.35 0.60
C ARG A 303 24.25 -23.96 1.03
N THR A 304 24.87 -24.78 0.20
CA THR A 304 26.15 -25.45 0.57
C THR A 304 27.38 -24.55 0.49
N PRO A 305 27.55 -23.61 -0.45
CA PRO A 305 28.74 -22.77 -0.48
C PRO A 305 28.89 -21.95 0.80
N LYS A 306 30.10 -21.88 1.33
CA LYS A 306 30.42 -21.12 2.56
C LYS A 306 31.49 -20.06 2.28
N LEU A 307 31.21 -18.83 2.60
CA LEU A 307 32.15 -17.70 2.55
C LEU A 307 32.33 -17.17 3.97
N ARG A 308 33.58 -17.11 4.44
CA ARG A 308 33.87 -16.81 5.86
C ARG A 308 33.08 -17.71 6.83
N GLY A 309 32.84 -18.98 6.45
CA GLY A 309 32.11 -19.96 7.27
C GLY A 309 30.58 -19.86 7.22
N ILE A 310 30.02 -18.85 6.56
CA ILE A 310 28.57 -18.52 6.52
C ILE A 310 28.01 -18.88 5.14
N SER A 311 26.77 -19.40 5.07
CA SER A 311 26.08 -19.72 3.82
C SER A 311 25.35 -18.52 3.25
N LEU A 312 24.90 -18.61 1.99
CA LEU A 312 24.21 -17.53 1.30
C LEU A 312 22.89 -17.16 1.99
N ASP A 313 22.12 -18.13 2.46
CA ASP A 313 20.86 -17.90 3.18
C ASP A 313 21.10 -17.22 4.54
N GLU A 314 22.11 -17.67 5.30
CA GLU A 314 22.48 -17.05 6.58
C GLU A 314 22.90 -15.58 6.41
N VAL A 315 23.66 -15.26 5.35
CA VAL A 315 24.06 -13.88 5.04
C VAL A 315 22.87 -13.03 4.58
N CYS A 316 21.95 -13.59 3.80
CA CYS A 316 20.75 -12.88 3.37
C CYS A 316 19.80 -12.50 4.52
N ALA A 317 19.85 -13.24 5.62
CA ALA A 317 19.09 -12.98 6.84
C ALA A 317 19.71 -11.89 7.75
N MET A 318 20.93 -11.43 7.47
CA MET A 318 21.55 -10.32 8.19
C MET A 318 20.88 -9.00 7.83
N THR A 319 20.83 -8.04 8.77
CA THR A 319 20.46 -6.68 8.44
C THR A 319 21.45 -6.08 7.46
N LEU A 320 21.02 -5.13 6.63
CA LEU A 320 21.92 -4.50 5.66
C LEU A 320 23.14 -3.83 6.33
N ILE A 321 22.95 -3.29 7.53
CA ILE A 321 24.04 -2.70 8.34
C ILE A 321 25.09 -3.77 8.65
N ASP A 322 24.68 -4.90 9.22
CA ASP A 322 25.57 -5.99 9.60
C ASP A 322 26.22 -6.63 8.37
N LEU A 323 25.45 -6.80 7.31
CA LEU A 323 25.89 -7.34 6.05
C LEU A 323 27.00 -6.49 5.42
N VAL A 324 26.89 -5.16 5.43
CA VAL A 324 27.94 -4.24 4.95
C VAL A 324 29.22 -4.43 5.79
N GLY A 325 29.07 -4.54 7.10
CA GLY A 325 30.20 -4.82 8.00
C GLY A 325 30.88 -6.17 7.68
N TRP A 326 30.07 -7.19 7.43
CA TRP A 326 30.56 -8.53 7.07
C TRP A 326 31.27 -8.53 5.70
N VAL A 327 30.71 -7.86 4.67
CA VAL A 327 31.30 -7.77 3.31
C VAL A 327 32.65 -7.07 3.33
N ARG A 328 32.85 -6.05 4.16
CA ARG A 328 34.14 -5.36 4.29
C ARG A 328 35.29 -6.31 4.65
N GLY A 329 35.04 -7.32 5.44
CA GLY A 329 36.06 -8.29 5.83
C GLY A 329 36.23 -9.49 4.88
N VAL A 330 35.54 -9.53 3.74
CA VAL A 330 35.66 -10.63 2.77
C VAL A 330 37.04 -10.66 2.11
N PRO A 331 37.59 -9.54 1.58
CA PRO A 331 38.90 -9.56 0.93
C PRO A 331 40.01 -10.10 1.84
N ASP A 332 40.03 -9.69 3.12
CA ASP A 332 41.05 -10.08 4.08
C ASP A 332 40.99 -11.57 4.45
N SER A 333 39.86 -12.23 4.25
CA SER A 333 39.66 -13.66 4.52
C SER A 333 40.14 -14.58 3.40
N LEU A 334 40.61 -14.01 2.29
CA LEU A 334 40.99 -14.75 1.08
C LEU A 334 42.49 -14.72 0.83
N LEU A 335 42.94 -15.62 -0.05
CA LEU A 335 44.32 -15.63 -0.53
C LEU A 335 44.66 -14.28 -1.18
N GLU A 336 45.90 -13.83 -1.04
CA GLU A 336 46.37 -12.52 -1.56
C GLU A 336 46.08 -12.35 -3.04
N GLU A 337 46.26 -13.40 -3.82
CA GLU A 337 46.03 -13.43 -5.27
C GLU A 337 44.53 -13.23 -5.66
N MET A 338 43.60 -13.49 -4.75
CA MET A 338 42.15 -13.37 -4.97
C MET A 338 41.60 -12.00 -4.50
N ARG A 339 42.38 -11.27 -3.69
CA ARG A 339 41.92 -9.99 -3.08
C ARG A 339 41.48 -8.95 -4.10
N PRO A 340 42.19 -8.68 -5.21
CA PRO A 340 41.78 -7.68 -6.16
C PRO A 340 40.39 -7.94 -6.74
N MET A 341 40.05 -9.21 -7.04
CA MET A 341 38.72 -9.57 -7.51
C MET A 341 37.68 -9.38 -6.40
N ALA A 342 37.99 -9.81 -5.18
CA ALA A 342 37.11 -9.67 -4.03
C ALA A 342 36.82 -8.19 -3.70
N GLU A 343 37.86 -7.34 -3.72
CA GLU A 343 37.72 -5.91 -3.50
C GLU A 343 36.78 -5.29 -4.53
N SER A 344 36.97 -5.56 -5.83
CA SER A 344 36.10 -5.03 -6.89
C SER A 344 34.62 -5.41 -6.70
N ILE A 345 34.32 -6.68 -6.33
CA ILE A 345 32.95 -7.13 -6.11
C ILE A 345 32.37 -6.50 -4.83
N CYS A 346 33.19 -6.41 -3.76
CA CYS A 346 32.80 -5.82 -2.49
C CYS A 346 32.56 -4.32 -2.62
N GLU A 347 33.35 -3.57 -3.37
CA GLU A 347 33.16 -2.15 -3.64
C GLU A 347 31.85 -1.89 -4.38
N ALA A 348 31.56 -2.69 -5.42
CA ALA A 348 30.30 -2.60 -6.15
C ALA A 348 29.09 -2.82 -5.22
N PHE A 349 29.15 -3.81 -4.33
CA PHE A 349 28.13 -4.05 -3.32
C PHE A 349 28.00 -2.87 -2.34
N GLN A 350 29.13 -2.40 -1.78
CA GLN A 350 29.14 -1.34 -0.78
C GLN A 350 28.64 -0.01 -1.32
N SER A 351 28.96 0.33 -2.59
CA SER A 351 28.47 1.53 -3.25
C SER A 351 26.93 1.55 -3.35
N THR A 352 26.33 0.42 -3.68
CA THR A 352 24.86 0.30 -3.72
C THR A 352 24.25 0.30 -2.31
N ALA A 353 24.88 -0.45 -1.38
CA ALA A 353 24.39 -0.56 -0.01
C ALA A 353 24.46 0.77 0.75
N LYS A 354 25.48 1.59 0.54
CA LYS A 354 25.62 2.92 1.17
C LYS A 354 24.39 3.78 0.96
N ARG A 355 23.89 3.86 -0.27
CA ARG A 355 22.69 4.66 -0.62
C ARG A 355 21.43 4.16 0.09
N LEU A 356 21.30 2.85 0.24
CA LEU A 356 20.19 2.26 1.00
C LEU A 356 20.29 2.57 2.48
N LEU A 357 21.51 2.60 3.03
CA LEU A 357 21.75 3.02 4.40
C LEU A 357 21.42 4.50 4.59
N ASP A 358 21.84 5.37 3.68
CA ASP A 358 21.56 6.81 3.70
C ASP A 358 20.04 7.07 3.63
N LEU A 359 19.30 6.24 2.89
CA LEU A 359 17.84 6.27 2.85
C LEU A 359 17.14 5.59 4.05
N GLY A 360 17.88 5.19 5.09
CA GLY A 360 17.34 4.62 6.31
C GLY A 360 16.79 3.19 6.17
N LEU A 361 17.23 2.40 5.17
CA LEU A 361 16.82 1.01 4.94
C LEU A 361 17.78 -0.02 5.56
N GLY A 362 18.68 0.41 6.43
CA GLY A 362 19.73 -0.42 7.02
C GLY A 362 19.26 -1.59 7.87
N TYR A 363 18.04 -1.52 8.40
CA TYR A 363 17.42 -2.56 9.21
C TYR A 363 16.80 -3.71 8.42
N LEU A 364 16.64 -3.55 7.10
CA LEU A 364 16.05 -4.58 6.24
C LEU A 364 17.06 -5.69 5.94
N THR A 365 16.56 -6.91 5.81
CA THR A 365 17.33 -8.10 5.40
C THR A 365 17.12 -8.37 3.91
N LEU A 366 18.08 -8.95 3.21
CA LEU A 366 17.97 -9.19 1.78
C LEU A 366 16.91 -10.24 1.41
N ASP A 367 16.58 -11.14 2.31
CA ASP A 367 15.54 -12.16 2.15
C ASP A 367 14.14 -11.63 2.43
N ARG A 368 14.00 -10.41 3.00
CA ARG A 368 12.70 -9.78 3.27
C ARG A 368 11.85 -9.73 2.01
N SER A 369 10.65 -10.30 2.07
CA SER A 369 9.71 -10.28 0.94
C SER A 369 9.36 -8.84 0.54
N ALA A 370 9.49 -8.51 -0.73
CA ALA A 370 9.19 -7.16 -1.22
C ALA A 370 7.69 -6.79 -1.09
N SER A 371 6.81 -7.78 -1.03
CA SER A 371 5.38 -7.57 -0.77
C SER A 371 5.07 -7.11 0.66
N THR A 372 5.97 -7.40 1.63
CA THR A 372 5.82 -6.99 3.04
C THR A 372 6.46 -5.64 3.35
N LEU A 373 7.09 -5.00 2.36
CA LEU A 373 7.64 -3.67 2.51
C LEU A 373 6.52 -2.62 2.51
N SER A 374 6.64 -1.60 3.36
CA SER A 374 5.77 -0.44 3.34
C SER A 374 5.88 0.33 2.01
N THR A 375 4.94 1.21 1.73
CA THR A 375 4.97 2.05 0.52
C THR A 375 6.24 2.90 0.46
N GLY A 376 6.63 3.55 1.57
CA GLY A 376 7.84 4.35 1.66
C GLY A 376 9.13 3.51 1.50
N GLU A 377 9.19 2.29 2.08
CA GLU A 377 10.34 1.40 1.89
C GLU A 377 10.50 0.98 0.42
N ARG A 378 9.39 0.63 -0.25
CA ARG A 378 9.41 0.30 -1.68
C ARG A 378 9.86 1.47 -2.54
N GLN A 379 9.39 2.68 -2.25
CA GLN A 379 9.76 3.89 -2.98
C GLN A 379 11.24 4.22 -2.82
N ARG A 380 11.77 4.16 -1.58
CA ARG A 380 13.20 4.36 -1.30
C ARG A 380 14.08 3.29 -1.95
N MET A 381 13.64 2.04 -1.96
CA MET A 381 14.33 0.97 -2.69
C MET A 381 14.41 1.27 -4.20
N GLN A 382 13.33 1.76 -4.80
CA GLN A 382 13.32 2.16 -6.21
C GLN A 382 14.20 3.38 -6.47
N LEU A 383 14.21 4.36 -5.58
CA LEU A 383 15.08 5.53 -5.66
C LEU A 383 16.56 5.11 -5.64
N ALA A 384 16.96 4.29 -4.66
CA ALA A 384 18.33 3.78 -4.58
C ALA A 384 18.76 3.05 -5.86
N ARG A 385 17.85 2.31 -6.48
CA ARG A 385 18.08 1.63 -7.76
C ARG A 385 18.22 2.61 -8.92
N ALA A 386 17.38 3.62 -9.01
CA ALA A 386 17.41 4.63 -10.07
C ALA A 386 18.73 5.41 -10.08
N VAL A 387 19.23 5.75 -8.89
CA VAL A 387 20.49 6.53 -8.71
C VAL A 387 21.74 5.69 -8.99
N ARG A 388 21.66 4.37 -8.93
CA ARG A 388 22.82 3.48 -9.13
C ARG A 388 23.50 3.67 -10.50
N ASN A 389 22.73 3.96 -11.53
CA ASN A 389 23.22 3.92 -12.93
C ASN A 389 24.04 5.14 -13.34
N ARG A 390 24.27 6.15 -12.47
CA ARG A 390 25.02 7.39 -12.77
C ARG A 390 24.71 7.96 -14.16
N THR A 391 23.44 7.99 -14.51
CA THR A 391 22.98 8.61 -15.76
C THR A 391 23.13 10.12 -15.66
N THR A 392 23.42 10.77 -16.75
CA THR A 392 23.51 12.23 -16.86
C THR A 392 22.46 12.76 -17.84
N GLY A 393 21.98 13.98 -17.61
CA GLY A 393 21.01 14.61 -18.52
C GLY A 393 19.61 13.99 -18.45
N VAL A 394 19.24 13.37 -17.33
CA VAL A 394 17.93 12.76 -17.08
C VAL A 394 17.10 13.68 -16.18
N LEU A 395 15.79 13.70 -16.41
CA LEU A 395 14.82 14.33 -15.54
C LEU A 395 14.24 13.26 -14.58
N TYR A 396 14.52 13.38 -13.29
CA TYR A 396 13.88 12.56 -12.25
C TYR A 396 12.64 13.27 -11.74
N VAL A 397 11.50 12.60 -11.84
CA VAL A 397 10.23 13.08 -11.25
C VAL A 397 9.95 12.24 -10.01
N LEU A 398 10.09 12.85 -8.85
CA LEU A 398 9.89 12.23 -7.53
C LEU A 398 8.53 12.68 -6.99
N ASP A 399 7.61 11.74 -6.86
CA ASP A 399 6.25 12.01 -6.37
C ASP A 399 6.13 11.58 -4.91
N GLU A 400 6.17 12.55 -4.00
CA GLU A 400 6.14 12.42 -2.55
C GLU A 400 7.19 11.44 -1.98
N PRO A 401 8.48 11.64 -2.24
CA PRO A 401 9.53 10.73 -1.78
C PRO A 401 9.74 10.76 -0.25
N SER A 402 9.19 11.74 0.46
CA SER A 402 9.23 11.85 1.93
C SER A 402 8.24 10.92 2.64
N ILE A 403 7.35 10.24 1.93
CA ILE A 403 6.30 9.39 2.51
C ILE A 403 6.84 8.41 3.56
N GLY A 404 6.26 8.45 4.77
CA GLY A 404 6.61 7.55 5.88
C GLY A 404 8.05 7.71 6.37
N LEU A 405 8.70 8.85 6.05
CA LEU A 405 10.00 9.19 6.57
C LEU A 405 9.87 9.94 7.90
N HIS A 406 10.62 9.48 8.89
CA HIS A 406 10.88 10.29 10.06
C HIS A 406 11.80 11.47 9.65
N PRO A 407 11.67 12.66 10.26
CA PRO A 407 12.51 13.82 9.94
C PRO A 407 14.02 13.53 9.90
N SER A 408 14.53 12.64 10.75
CA SER A 408 15.95 12.23 10.73
C SER A 408 16.38 11.52 9.43
N ASN A 409 15.47 10.95 8.68
CA ASN A 409 15.76 10.24 7.43
C ASN A 409 15.66 11.15 6.19
N ILE A 410 15.08 12.34 6.32
CA ILE A 410 14.99 13.32 5.23
C ILE A 410 16.39 13.78 4.80
N VAL A 411 17.34 13.95 5.73
CA VAL A 411 18.72 14.30 5.43
C VAL A 411 19.39 13.34 4.45
N GLY A 412 19.16 12.04 4.61
CA GLY A 412 19.69 11.04 3.66
C GLY A 412 19.04 11.13 2.28
N LEU A 413 17.73 11.39 2.21
CA LEU A 413 17.00 11.59 0.98
C LEU A 413 17.49 12.84 0.23
N THR A 414 17.67 13.96 0.92
CA THR A 414 18.20 15.20 0.33
C THR A 414 19.62 15.02 -0.18
N GLY A 415 20.48 14.29 0.54
CA GLY A 415 21.82 13.93 0.08
C GLY A 415 21.79 13.16 -1.25
N VAL A 416 20.91 12.19 -1.40
CA VAL A 416 20.73 11.44 -2.66
C VAL A 416 20.25 12.36 -3.80
N MET A 417 19.37 13.33 -3.54
CA MET A 417 18.92 14.29 -4.54
C MET A 417 20.05 15.21 -4.98
N HIS A 418 20.87 15.71 -4.06
CA HIS A 418 22.04 16.53 -4.40
C HIS A 418 23.07 15.75 -5.22
N ASP A 419 23.33 14.48 -4.92
CA ASP A 419 24.20 13.61 -5.72
C ASP A 419 23.68 13.48 -7.17
N LEU A 420 22.38 13.29 -7.35
CA LEU A 420 21.78 13.22 -8.68
C LEU A 420 21.97 14.50 -9.49
N VAL A 421 21.79 15.66 -8.86
CA VAL A 421 22.01 16.96 -9.52
C VAL A 421 23.49 17.19 -9.81
N ALA A 422 24.38 16.81 -8.90
CA ALA A 422 25.83 16.89 -9.10
C ALA A 422 26.29 15.98 -10.26
N ASP A 423 25.62 14.85 -10.50
CA ASP A 423 25.84 13.98 -11.67
C ASP A 423 25.26 14.56 -12.98
N GLY A 424 24.75 15.82 -12.98
CA GLY A 424 24.26 16.52 -14.17
C GLY A 424 22.81 16.21 -14.55
N ASN A 425 21.98 15.82 -13.58
CA ASN A 425 20.56 15.56 -13.79
C ASN A 425 19.69 16.72 -13.29
N SER A 426 18.39 16.65 -13.59
CA SER A 426 17.37 17.58 -13.10
C SER A 426 16.36 16.81 -12.23
N ILE A 427 15.84 17.44 -11.18
CA ILE A 427 14.84 16.83 -10.31
C ILE A 427 13.59 17.68 -10.26
N ILE A 428 12.44 17.06 -10.49
CA ILE A 428 11.13 17.58 -10.14
C ILE A 428 10.67 16.83 -8.89
N LEU A 429 10.51 17.56 -7.81
CA LEU A 429 10.09 17.07 -6.51
C LEU A 429 8.64 17.51 -6.24
N VAL A 430 7.70 16.61 -6.26
CA VAL A 430 6.35 16.88 -5.73
C VAL A 430 6.35 16.44 -4.28
N ASP A 431 6.23 17.37 -3.37
CA ASP A 431 6.18 17.03 -1.94
C ASP A 431 5.38 18.07 -1.15
N HIS A 432 5.03 17.71 0.08
CA HIS A 432 4.31 18.54 1.04
C HIS A 432 5.13 18.85 2.27
N ASP A 433 6.17 18.05 2.54
CA ASP A 433 7.06 18.25 3.68
C ASP A 433 7.93 19.49 3.47
N THR A 434 7.80 20.44 4.38
CA THR A 434 8.53 21.70 4.32
C THR A 434 10.03 21.52 4.52
N GLN A 435 10.49 20.47 5.20
CA GLN A 435 11.92 20.21 5.38
C GLN A 435 12.57 19.86 4.04
N ILE A 436 11.94 19.02 3.23
CA ILE A 436 12.48 18.64 1.93
C ILE A 436 12.29 19.75 0.88
N LEU A 437 11.18 20.52 0.95
CA LEU A 437 10.95 21.65 0.06
C LEU A 437 11.96 22.77 0.25
N LYS A 438 12.51 22.96 1.46
CA LYS A 438 13.58 23.91 1.75
C LYS A 438 14.90 23.58 1.05
N GLU A 439 15.09 22.36 0.59
CA GLU A 439 16.26 21.93 -0.18
C GLU A 439 16.11 22.18 -1.70
N ALA A 440 14.94 22.67 -2.15
CA ALA A 440 14.73 23.01 -3.55
C ALA A 440 15.41 24.33 -3.94
N ASP A 441 16.06 24.36 -5.11
CA ASP A 441 16.61 25.57 -5.72
C ASP A 441 15.49 26.51 -6.24
N TRP A 442 14.36 25.91 -6.63
CA TRP A 442 13.24 26.60 -7.24
C TRP A 442 11.92 25.94 -6.82
N ILE A 443 10.92 26.72 -6.52
CA ILE A 443 9.58 26.22 -6.16
C ILE A 443 8.56 26.71 -7.20
N ILE A 444 7.64 25.85 -7.57
CA ILE A 444 6.43 26.14 -8.34
C ILE A 444 5.25 25.77 -7.44
N GLU A 445 4.46 26.77 -7.05
CA GLU A 445 3.28 26.55 -6.21
C GLU A 445 2.01 26.54 -7.04
N MET A 446 1.27 25.42 -6.93
CA MET A 446 0.01 25.17 -7.63
C MET A 446 -1.19 25.48 -6.72
N GLY A 447 -2.19 26.13 -7.26
CA GLY A 447 -3.36 26.51 -6.48
C GLY A 447 -4.38 27.31 -7.28
N PRO A 448 -5.15 28.20 -6.60
CA PRO A 448 -5.14 28.46 -5.14
C PRO A 448 -5.89 27.41 -4.32
N GLU A 449 -6.83 26.69 -4.92
CA GLU A 449 -7.67 25.66 -4.29
C GLU A 449 -7.52 24.32 -5.04
N ALA A 450 -8.25 23.33 -4.60
CA ALA A 450 -8.33 22.03 -5.24
C ALA A 450 -9.38 21.98 -6.38
N GLY A 451 -9.28 20.99 -7.26
CA GLY A 451 -10.30 20.68 -8.28
C GLY A 451 -10.52 21.80 -9.31
N ALA A 452 -11.78 22.20 -9.51
CA ALA A 452 -12.16 23.17 -10.54
C ALA A 452 -11.55 24.56 -10.34
N LYS A 453 -11.25 24.95 -9.12
CA LYS A 453 -10.63 26.25 -8.75
C LYS A 453 -9.11 26.18 -8.65
N GLY A 454 -8.51 24.98 -8.76
CA GLY A 454 -7.08 24.75 -8.84
C GLY A 454 -6.55 24.83 -10.26
N GLY A 455 -5.35 24.28 -10.45
CA GLY A 455 -4.74 24.12 -11.76
C GLY A 455 -4.01 25.36 -12.29
N HIS A 456 -3.75 26.36 -11.46
CA HIS A 456 -2.96 27.54 -11.77
C HIS A 456 -1.62 27.52 -11.05
N VAL A 457 -0.61 28.17 -11.61
CA VAL A 457 0.62 28.54 -10.90
C VAL A 457 0.34 29.84 -10.15
N ILE A 458 0.37 29.79 -8.81
CA ILE A 458 0.10 30.97 -7.96
C ILE A 458 1.37 31.69 -7.52
N ALA A 459 2.50 30.96 -7.44
CA ALA A 459 3.79 31.50 -7.15
C ALA A 459 4.88 30.64 -7.78
N GLN A 460 6.01 31.25 -8.19
CA GLN A 460 7.20 30.50 -8.60
C GLN A 460 8.46 31.34 -8.35
N GLY A 461 9.56 30.68 -7.97
CA GLY A 461 10.81 31.35 -7.68
C GLY A 461 11.71 30.56 -6.74
N THR A 462 12.79 31.22 -6.30
CA THR A 462 13.64 30.74 -5.22
C THR A 462 12.87 30.79 -3.88
N ILE A 463 13.32 30.06 -2.87
CA ILE A 463 12.68 30.04 -1.54
C ILE A 463 12.46 31.44 -0.98
N PRO A 464 13.45 32.36 -0.96
CA PRO A 464 13.21 33.73 -0.49
C PRO A 464 12.12 34.47 -1.29
N ALA A 465 12.06 34.27 -2.60
CA ALA A 465 11.03 34.87 -3.44
C ALA A 465 9.62 34.32 -3.16
N ILE A 466 9.52 33.05 -2.80
CA ILE A 466 8.25 32.44 -2.36
C ILE A 466 7.83 32.96 -0.99
N GLU A 467 8.77 33.07 -0.03
CA GLU A 467 8.50 33.55 1.33
C GLU A 467 8.00 35.03 1.35
N GLU A 468 8.46 35.85 0.42
CA GLU A 468 8.02 37.23 0.23
C GLU A 468 6.72 37.38 -0.57
N ASN A 469 6.26 36.33 -1.24
CA ASN A 469 5.07 36.37 -2.10
C ASN A 469 3.78 36.25 -1.30
N ALA A 470 3.02 37.32 -1.21
CA ALA A 470 1.74 37.33 -0.49
C ALA A 470 0.66 36.37 -1.05
N ALA A 471 0.77 35.92 -2.30
CA ALA A 471 -0.14 34.95 -2.89
C ALA A 471 0.22 33.50 -2.53
N SER A 472 1.43 33.26 -2.00
CA SER A 472 1.90 31.92 -1.66
C SER A 472 1.23 31.40 -0.39
N GLN A 473 0.69 30.20 -0.47
CA GLN A 473 0.07 29.51 0.66
C GLN A 473 1.09 28.68 1.46
N ILE A 474 2.21 28.29 0.82
CA ILE A 474 3.27 27.53 1.48
C ILE A 474 4.29 28.45 2.21
N ALA A 475 4.38 29.72 1.83
CA ALA A 475 5.34 30.67 2.39
C ALA A 475 5.34 30.75 3.94
N PRO A 476 4.22 30.79 4.66
CA PRO A 476 4.22 30.82 6.12
C PRO A 476 4.83 29.57 6.75
N PHE A 477 4.74 28.44 6.08
CA PHE A 477 5.30 27.16 6.55
C PHE A 477 6.80 27.06 6.23
N LEU A 478 7.24 27.58 5.09
CA LEU A 478 8.66 27.65 4.75
C LEU A 478 9.39 28.61 5.68
N SER A 479 8.85 29.80 5.93
CA SER A 479 9.46 30.79 6.83
C SER A 479 9.34 30.40 8.32
N GLY A 480 8.51 29.40 8.66
CA GLY A 480 8.24 29.03 10.06
C GLY A 480 7.35 30.03 10.82
N SER A 481 6.68 30.96 10.09
CA SER A 481 5.75 31.93 10.70
C SER A 481 4.35 31.38 10.92
N ALA A 482 4.04 30.19 10.36
CA ALA A 482 2.75 29.55 10.56
C ALA A 482 2.54 29.10 12.01
N GLU A 483 1.32 29.25 12.52
CA GLU A 483 0.94 28.76 13.84
C GLU A 483 1.05 27.24 13.89
N THR A 484 1.76 26.69 14.89
CA THR A 484 2.00 25.25 15.04
C THR A 484 1.08 24.60 16.07
N LYS A 485 0.55 25.37 17.04
CA LYS A 485 -0.39 24.87 18.05
C LYS A 485 -1.82 25.15 17.61
N LEU A 486 -2.49 24.13 17.08
CA LEU A 486 -3.79 24.26 16.40
C LEU A 486 -4.98 23.76 17.23
N ARG A 487 -4.71 23.10 18.38
CA ARG A 487 -5.75 22.59 19.29
C ARG A 487 -5.34 22.73 20.75
N ASN A 488 -6.33 22.78 21.64
CA ASN A 488 -6.11 22.74 23.07
C ASN A 488 -5.91 21.29 23.51
N CYS A 489 -4.66 20.92 23.77
CA CYS A 489 -4.33 19.62 24.31
C CYS A 489 -4.72 19.52 25.80
N ALA A 490 -5.01 18.31 26.27
CA ALA A 490 -5.32 18.06 27.68
C ALA A 490 -4.12 18.40 28.59
N ALA A 491 -4.40 18.93 29.77
CA ALA A 491 -3.36 19.12 30.79
C ALA A 491 -2.83 17.74 31.27
N LYS A 492 -1.57 17.70 31.72
CA LYS A 492 -0.90 16.46 32.10
C LYS A 492 -1.67 15.64 33.17
N ASP A 493 -2.20 16.33 34.16
CA ASP A 493 -3.00 15.74 35.25
C ASP A 493 -4.38 15.24 34.81
N GLU A 494 -4.87 15.68 33.64
CA GLU A 494 -6.14 15.27 33.05
C GLU A 494 -6.02 14.17 31.99
N LEU A 495 -4.80 13.79 31.60
CA LEU A 495 -4.56 12.82 30.51
C LEU A 495 -5.33 11.51 30.74
N PHE A 496 -5.25 10.94 31.93
CA PHE A 496 -5.85 9.64 32.26
C PHE A 496 -7.18 9.76 33.05
N ALA A 497 -7.80 10.93 33.04
CA ALA A 497 -9.07 11.15 33.77
C ALA A 497 -10.21 10.20 33.34
N ASN A 498 -10.21 9.78 32.06
CA ASN A 498 -11.18 8.83 31.51
C ASN A 498 -10.70 7.36 31.59
N GLY A 499 -9.61 7.09 32.30
CA GLY A 499 -8.95 5.78 32.36
C GLY A 499 -7.97 5.54 31.20
N ALA A 500 -7.45 4.33 31.13
CA ALA A 500 -6.48 3.92 30.11
C ALA A 500 -6.89 2.62 29.43
N VAL A 501 -6.30 2.38 28.26
CA VAL A 501 -6.16 1.05 27.66
C VAL A 501 -4.77 0.55 27.99
N HIS A 502 -4.69 -0.54 28.75
CA HIS A 502 -3.42 -1.17 29.10
C HIS A 502 -3.09 -2.30 28.13
N LEU A 503 -1.87 -2.31 27.59
CA LEU A 503 -1.35 -3.37 26.71
C LEU A 503 -0.03 -3.89 27.25
N SER A 504 0.08 -5.22 27.41
CA SER A 504 1.34 -5.90 27.74
C SER A 504 1.61 -7.00 26.71
N THR A 505 2.83 -7.00 26.13
CA THR A 505 3.21 -7.94 25.08
C THR A 505 4.51 -8.68 25.44
N SER A 506 4.67 -9.89 24.89
CA SER A 506 5.96 -10.55 24.73
C SER A 506 6.65 -10.05 23.45
N GLN A 507 7.82 -10.58 23.15
CA GLN A 507 8.53 -10.22 21.94
C GLN A 507 7.75 -10.65 20.68
N MET A 508 7.64 -9.72 19.73
CA MET A 508 7.10 -10.00 18.38
C MET A 508 7.97 -9.31 17.33
N HIS A 509 8.49 -10.07 16.38
CA HIS A 509 9.47 -9.58 15.39
C HIS A 509 10.64 -8.87 16.11
N THR A 510 10.91 -7.63 15.74
CA THR A 510 11.95 -6.80 16.38
C THR A 510 11.46 -6.08 17.63
N VAL A 511 10.13 -6.04 17.88
CA VAL A 511 9.55 -5.38 19.06
C VAL A 511 9.83 -6.23 20.28
N LYS A 512 10.54 -5.64 21.24
CA LYS A 512 10.85 -6.24 22.54
C LYS A 512 9.59 -6.29 23.41
N PRO A 513 9.57 -7.11 24.47
CA PRO A 513 8.47 -7.07 25.44
C PRO A 513 8.22 -5.62 25.90
N LEU A 514 6.99 -5.18 25.82
CA LEU A 514 6.59 -3.83 26.22
C LEU A 514 5.30 -3.82 27.05
N GLU A 515 5.17 -2.74 27.78
CA GLU A 515 4.01 -2.45 28.61
C GLU A 515 3.67 -0.96 28.41
N VAL A 516 2.43 -0.63 28.12
CA VAL A 516 2.01 0.74 27.81
C VAL A 516 0.57 0.99 28.19
N ASP A 517 0.32 2.18 28.74
CA ASP A 517 -1.00 2.73 29.02
C ASP A 517 -1.33 3.82 28.00
N ILE A 518 -2.50 3.71 27.37
CA ILE A 518 -2.99 4.66 26.37
C ILE A 518 -4.21 5.37 26.95
N PRO A 519 -4.21 6.71 27.08
CA PRO A 519 -5.31 7.44 27.69
C PRO A 519 -6.57 7.40 26.83
N LYS A 520 -7.71 7.15 27.44
CA LYS A 520 -9.03 7.14 26.77
C LYS A 520 -9.57 8.56 26.56
N GLY A 521 -10.28 8.76 25.44
CA GLY A 521 -10.86 10.04 25.06
C GLY A 521 -9.81 11.11 24.76
N ARG A 522 -8.62 10.70 24.32
CA ARG A 522 -7.48 11.58 23.99
C ARG A 522 -6.90 11.24 22.63
N LEU A 523 -6.17 12.20 22.06
CA LEU A 523 -5.34 11.98 20.87
C LEU A 523 -3.97 11.45 21.30
N THR A 524 -3.73 10.18 21.07
CA THR A 524 -2.42 9.53 21.29
C THR A 524 -1.71 9.38 19.95
N VAL A 525 -0.48 9.89 19.85
CA VAL A 525 0.36 9.71 18.66
C VAL A 525 1.48 8.71 18.96
N VAL A 526 1.57 7.66 18.15
CA VAL A 526 2.67 6.69 18.18
C VAL A 526 3.67 7.08 17.10
N THR A 527 4.85 7.49 17.51
CA THR A 527 5.91 8.02 16.63
C THR A 527 7.23 7.29 16.82
N GLY A 528 8.26 7.68 16.10
CA GLY A 528 9.62 7.12 16.16
C GLY A 528 10.17 6.82 14.77
N VAL A 529 11.47 6.55 14.68
CA VAL A 529 12.17 6.32 13.41
C VAL A 529 11.56 5.17 12.59
N SER A 530 11.83 5.14 11.28
CA SER A 530 11.37 4.06 10.40
C SER A 530 11.92 2.71 10.87
N GLY A 531 11.05 1.67 10.91
CA GLY A 531 11.42 0.34 11.39
C GLY A 531 11.53 0.19 12.91
N SER A 532 11.12 1.18 13.71
CA SER A 532 11.16 1.11 15.19
C SER A 532 10.08 0.22 15.81
N GLY A 533 9.14 -0.32 15.01
CA GLY A 533 8.13 -1.26 15.46
C GLY A 533 6.74 -0.66 15.73
N LYS A 534 6.46 0.60 15.32
CA LYS A 534 5.16 1.27 15.48
C LYS A 534 3.97 0.44 14.96
N THR A 535 4.08 0.01 13.71
CA THR A 535 3.05 -0.79 13.04
C THR A 535 2.83 -2.12 13.78
N THR A 536 3.89 -2.80 14.20
CA THR A 536 3.81 -4.05 14.98
C THR A 536 3.13 -3.82 16.33
N MET A 537 3.46 -2.74 17.04
CA MET A 537 2.82 -2.42 18.32
C MET A 537 1.33 -2.11 18.16
N VAL A 538 0.96 -1.30 17.15
CA VAL A 538 -0.43 -0.84 17.01
C VAL A 538 -1.27 -1.82 16.19
N LEU A 539 -0.86 -2.15 14.95
CA LEU A 539 -1.69 -2.92 14.03
C LEU A 539 -1.61 -4.43 14.27
N GLU A 540 -0.44 -4.95 14.70
CA GLU A 540 -0.26 -6.40 14.88
C GLU A 540 -0.42 -6.83 16.35
N SER A 541 -0.39 -5.89 17.30
CA SER A 541 -0.54 -6.22 18.74
C SER A 541 -1.79 -5.58 19.35
N LEU A 542 -1.92 -4.26 19.37
CA LEU A 542 -3.03 -3.57 20.04
C LEU A 542 -4.38 -3.90 19.39
N ILE A 543 -4.51 -3.78 18.06
CA ILE A 543 -5.77 -4.05 17.35
C ILE A 543 -6.22 -5.49 17.54
N PRO A 544 -5.40 -6.53 17.29
CA PRO A 544 -5.81 -7.91 17.51
C PRO A 544 -6.14 -8.24 18.98
N ALA A 545 -5.43 -7.60 19.93
CA ALA A 545 -5.73 -7.77 21.37
C ALA A 545 -7.10 -7.19 21.74
N LEU A 546 -7.41 -5.98 21.24
CA LEU A 546 -8.72 -5.34 21.45
C LEU A 546 -9.84 -6.13 20.76
N ASP A 547 -9.64 -6.61 19.52
CA ASP A 547 -10.63 -7.43 18.83
C ASP A 547 -10.91 -8.74 19.59
N ALA A 548 -9.87 -9.39 20.11
CA ALA A 548 -10.01 -10.59 20.92
C ALA A 548 -10.80 -10.31 22.21
N GLN A 549 -10.52 -9.21 22.92
CA GLN A 549 -11.25 -8.82 24.13
C GLN A 549 -12.71 -8.49 23.84
N ILE A 550 -12.99 -7.66 22.82
CA ILE A 550 -14.35 -7.24 22.43
C ILE A 550 -15.19 -8.45 22.02
N ASN A 551 -14.63 -9.37 21.25
CA ASN A 551 -15.34 -10.54 20.73
C ASN A 551 -15.19 -11.79 21.62
N SER A 552 -14.60 -11.66 22.82
CA SER A 552 -14.36 -12.77 23.77
C SER A 552 -13.63 -13.95 23.14
N ARG A 553 -12.61 -13.65 22.28
CA ARG A 553 -11.76 -14.64 21.62
C ARG A 553 -10.45 -14.83 22.39
N PRO A 554 -9.73 -15.94 22.20
CA PRO A 554 -8.39 -16.13 22.75
C PRO A 554 -7.45 -15.01 22.32
N LEU A 555 -6.62 -14.52 23.24
CA LEU A 555 -5.60 -13.52 22.92
C LEU A 555 -4.55 -14.09 21.97
N PRO A 556 -4.00 -13.28 21.03
CA PRO A 556 -2.85 -13.68 20.24
C PRO A 556 -1.68 -14.14 21.12
N PRO A 557 -0.86 -15.11 20.69
CA PRO A 557 0.17 -15.75 21.54
C PRO A 557 1.20 -14.78 22.12
N HIS A 558 1.46 -13.65 21.46
CA HIS A 558 2.41 -12.62 21.91
C HIS A 558 1.79 -11.59 22.83
N ILE A 559 0.49 -11.58 23.04
CA ILE A 559 -0.20 -10.67 23.97
C ILE A 559 -0.26 -11.34 25.36
N ARG A 560 0.32 -10.67 26.35
CA ARG A 560 0.30 -11.10 27.75
C ARG A 560 -0.95 -10.63 28.47
N ALA A 561 -1.33 -9.37 28.23
CA ALA A 561 -2.52 -8.78 28.84
C ALA A 561 -3.04 -7.62 27.99
N ILE A 562 -4.35 -7.45 28.01
CA ILE A 562 -5.07 -6.28 27.52
C ILE A 562 -6.16 -5.92 28.53
N ASP A 563 -6.26 -4.65 28.90
CA ASP A 563 -7.39 -4.10 29.65
C ASP A 563 -7.91 -2.85 28.94
N ALA A 564 -9.10 -2.96 28.38
CA ALA A 564 -9.77 -1.90 27.64
C ALA A 564 -11.24 -1.81 28.05
N GLN A 565 -11.52 -1.77 29.37
CA GLN A 565 -12.89 -1.69 29.91
C GLN A 565 -13.64 -0.51 29.29
N GLY A 566 -14.89 -0.74 28.85
CA GLY A 566 -15.76 0.26 28.25
C GLY A 566 -15.50 0.52 26.77
N ILE A 567 -14.56 -0.18 26.12
CA ILE A 567 -14.36 -0.14 24.68
C ILE A 567 -15.13 -1.29 24.04
N GLY A 568 -16.08 -0.95 23.15
CA GLY A 568 -16.92 -1.89 22.41
C GLY A 568 -16.63 -1.95 20.93
N HIS A 569 -15.95 -0.94 20.40
CA HIS A 569 -15.70 -0.82 18.96
C HIS A 569 -14.28 -0.37 18.65
N ILE A 570 -13.69 -0.99 17.62
CA ILE A 570 -12.40 -0.57 17.07
C ILE A 570 -12.53 -0.31 15.58
N LYS A 571 -11.93 0.77 15.09
CA LYS A 571 -11.99 1.20 13.68
C LYS A 571 -10.62 1.56 13.20
N LEU A 572 -10.10 0.75 12.27
CA LEU A 572 -8.85 1.04 11.56
C LEU A 572 -9.14 1.89 10.33
N ILE A 573 -8.47 3.03 10.26
CA ILE A 573 -8.50 3.97 9.14
C ILE A 573 -7.10 4.00 8.50
N ASP A 574 -6.91 3.17 7.51
CA ASP A 574 -5.65 3.02 6.78
C ASP A 574 -5.77 3.54 5.33
N ALA A 575 -4.64 3.64 4.65
CA ALA A 575 -4.55 4.10 3.27
C ALA A 575 -4.96 3.04 2.23
N THR A 576 -5.51 1.89 2.64
CA THR A 576 -5.99 0.88 1.69
C THR A 576 -7.11 1.45 0.81
N PRO A 577 -7.09 1.17 -0.50
CA PRO A 577 -8.12 1.67 -1.40
C PRO A 577 -9.54 1.27 -0.95
N ILE A 578 -10.46 2.20 -1.05
CA ILE A 578 -11.87 1.96 -0.81
C ILE A 578 -12.46 1.24 -2.01
N GLY A 579 -12.63 -0.07 -1.90
CA GLY A 579 -13.22 -0.88 -2.98
C GLY A 579 -12.26 -1.11 -4.16
N ILE A 580 -12.34 -2.29 -4.74
CA ILE A 580 -11.56 -2.70 -5.93
C ILE A 580 -12.38 -2.43 -7.20
N ASN A 581 -13.65 -2.02 -7.05
CA ASN A 581 -14.60 -1.96 -8.14
C ASN A 581 -14.76 -0.49 -8.60
N VAL A 582 -14.48 -0.26 -9.89
CA VAL A 582 -14.73 1.01 -10.60
C VAL A 582 -16.19 1.51 -10.47
N ARG A 583 -17.11 0.67 -10.01
CA ARG A 583 -18.51 1.03 -9.76
C ARG A 583 -18.74 1.74 -8.42
N SER A 584 -17.77 1.76 -7.53
CA SER A 584 -17.84 2.53 -6.29
C SER A 584 -17.44 3.98 -6.54
N THR A 585 -18.27 4.92 -6.11
CA THR A 585 -18.02 6.37 -6.23
C THR A 585 -18.08 7.03 -4.86
N VAL A 586 -17.56 8.26 -4.75
CA VAL A 586 -17.63 9.09 -3.55
C VAL A 586 -19.08 9.17 -3.04
N ALA A 587 -20.04 9.45 -3.93
CA ALA A 587 -21.46 9.53 -3.55
C ALA A 587 -22.05 8.19 -3.08
N THR A 588 -21.66 7.05 -3.67
CA THR A 588 -22.17 5.75 -3.23
C THR A 588 -21.59 5.37 -1.87
N TYR A 589 -20.30 5.59 -1.66
CA TYR A 589 -19.64 5.25 -0.42
C TYR A 589 -20.15 6.11 0.76
N ALA A 590 -20.32 7.42 0.55
CA ALA A 590 -20.90 8.32 1.55
C ALA A 590 -22.42 8.14 1.73
N GLY A 591 -23.06 7.24 0.99
CA GLY A 591 -24.52 7.01 1.03
C GLY A 591 -25.35 8.19 0.54
N VAL A 592 -24.76 9.11 -0.20
CA VAL A 592 -25.43 10.27 -0.83
C VAL A 592 -26.25 9.80 -2.02
N HIS A 593 -25.69 8.92 -2.84
CA HIS A 593 -26.34 8.42 -4.04
C HIS A 593 -27.69 7.74 -3.77
N ASP A 594 -27.82 6.97 -2.69
CA ASP A 594 -29.06 6.30 -2.33
C ASP A 594 -30.16 7.29 -1.95
N GLU A 595 -29.81 8.37 -1.26
CA GLU A 595 -30.77 9.44 -0.93
C GLU A 595 -31.19 10.22 -2.19
N LEU A 596 -30.25 10.51 -3.09
CA LEU A 596 -30.54 11.14 -4.36
C LEU A 596 -31.50 10.30 -5.21
N ARG A 597 -31.26 9.00 -5.35
CA ARG A 597 -32.18 8.07 -6.06
C ARG A 597 -33.59 8.15 -5.54
N LYS A 598 -33.78 8.19 -4.21
CA LYS A 598 -35.09 8.32 -3.57
C LYS A 598 -35.76 9.66 -3.90
N LEU A 599 -34.98 10.74 -3.97
CA LEU A 599 -35.50 12.08 -4.31
C LEU A 599 -35.86 12.18 -5.78
N TYR A 600 -35.00 11.70 -6.69
CA TYR A 600 -35.27 11.68 -8.13
C TYR A 600 -36.53 10.86 -8.48
N ALA A 601 -36.73 9.71 -7.84
CA ALA A 601 -37.93 8.89 -8.02
C ALA A 601 -39.24 9.59 -7.60
N LYS A 602 -39.14 10.58 -6.69
CA LYS A 602 -40.30 11.37 -6.26
C LYS A 602 -40.61 12.55 -7.19
N SER A 603 -39.74 12.89 -8.13
CA SER A 603 -39.93 14.03 -9.06
C SER A 603 -41.14 13.77 -9.99
N GLN A 604 -41.69 14.86 -10.53
CA GLN A 604 -42.80 14.78 -11.50
C GLN A 604 -42.35 14.08 -12.79
N ASP A 605 -41.15 14.36 -13.26
CA ASP A 605 -40.56 13.75 -14.46
C ASP A 605 -40.39 12.21 -14.33
N ALA A 606 -39.96 11.72 -13.15
CA ALA A 606 -39.83 10.29 -12.88
C ALA A 606 -41.21 9.61 -12.79
N LYS A 607 -42.16 10.22 -12.09
CA LYS A 607 -43.55 9.69 -11.98
C LYS A 607 -44.23 9.57 -13.32
N ALA A 608 -44.09 10.60 -14.16
CA ALA A 608 -44.65 10.59 -15.51
C ALA A 608 -44.13 9.48 -16.41
N ARG A 609 -42.88 9.02 -16.15
CA ARG A 609 -42.23 7.95 -16.88
C ARG A 609 -42.24 6.58 -16.15
N GLY A 610 -42.83 6.48 -14.96
CA GLY A 610 -42.93 5.27 -14.17
C GLY A 610 -41.61 4.83 -13.51
N TYR A 611 -40.61 5.70 -13.41
CA TYR A 611 -39.32 5.34 -12.84
C TYR A 611 -39.38 5.29 -11.30
N LYS A 612 -38.77 4.22 -10.76
CA LYS A 612 -38.58 3.96 -9.33
C LYS A 612 -37.15 4.27 -8.89
N ALA A 613 -36.89 4.31 -7.59
CA ALA A 613 -35.54 4.54 -7.05
C ALA A 613 -34.51 3.50 -7.51
N SER A 614 -34.93 2.25 -7.78
CA SER A 614 -34.08 1.21 -8.36
C SER A 614 -33.57 1.56 -9.75
N ASP A 615 -34.39 2.24 -10.57
CA ASP A 615 -34.05 2.54 -11.96
C ASP A 615 -32.92 3.54 -12.11
N PHE A 616 -32.70 4.38 -11.08
CA PHE A 616 -31.59 5.35 -10.99
C PHE A 616 -30.28 4.74 -10.50
N SER A 617 -30.19 3.41 -10.29
CA SER A 617 -28.93 2.74 -10.00
C SER A 617 -28.14 2.52 -11.28
N TYR A 618 -26.96 3.09 -11.41
CA TYR A 618 -26.07 2.80 -12.52
C TYR A 618 -25.46 1.39 -12.47
N ASN A 619 -25.63 0.66 -11.36
CA ASN A 619 -25.17 -0.74 -11.23
C ASN A 619 -26.20 -1.74 -11.77
N THR A 620 -27.48 -1.53 -11.51
CA THR A 620 -28.55 -2.51 -11.77
C THR A 620 -29.83 -1.91 -12.35
N GLY A 621 -29.94 -0.56 -12.42
CA GLY A 621 -31.17 0.14 -12.81
C GLY A 621 -31.40 0.23 -14.31
N ALA A 622 -32.64 0.50 -14.71
CA ALA A 622 -33.05 0.66 -16.12
C ALA A 622 -32.40 1.88 -16.80
N LEU A 623 -32.02 2.90 -16.03
CA LEU A 623 -31.35 4.11 -16.52
C LEU A 623 -29.83 3.97 -16.61
N ARG A 624 -29.28 2.77 -16.45
CA ARG A 624 -27.87 2.43 -16.63
C ARG A 624 -27.48 2.54 -18.10
N CYS A 625 -26.26 3.00 -18.37
CA CYS A 625 -25.71 2.96 -19.72
C CYS A 625 -25.48 1.51 -20.17
N SER A 626 -26.06 1.13 -21.28
CA SER A 626 -25.94 -0.20 -21.86
C SER A 626 -24.59 -0.43 -22.56
N GLY A 627 -23.93 0.65 -23.04
CA GLY A 627 -22.65 0.56 -23.74
C GLY A 627 -21.47 0.17 -22.84
N CYS A 628 -21.48 0.64 -21.57
CA CYS A 628 -20.44 0.32 -20.59
C CYS A 628 -20.95 -0.44 -19.38
N ASP A 629 -22.20 -0.86 -19.39
CA ASP A 629 -22.85 -1.55 -18.27
C ASP A 629 -22.72 -0.78 -16.92
N GLY A 630 -22.75 0.57 -16.98
CA GLY A 630 -22.68 1.45 -15.82
C GLY A 630 -21.29 1.63 -15.22
N THR A 631 -20.22 1.19 -15.87
CA THR A 631 -18.84 1.43 -15.44
C THR A 631 -18.33 2.84 -15.78
N GLY A 632 -18.92 3.49 -16.81
CA GLY A 632 -18.45 4.76 -17.35
C GLY A 632 -17.30 4.63 -18.33
N VAL A 633 -16.59 3.49 -18.31
CA VAL A 633 -15.42 3.19 -19.13
C VAL A 633 -15.62 1.86 -19.88
N VAL A 634 -14.94 1.73 -21.01
CA VAL A 634 -14.80 0.49 -21.75
C VAL A 634 -13.34 0.05 -21.64
N SER A 635 -13.10 -1.11 -21.04
CA SER A 635 -11.76 -1.69 -20.98
C SER A 635 -11.46 -2.40 -22.29
N LEU A 636 -10.40 -2.01 -22.94
CA LEU A 636 -9.89 -2.69 -24.13
C LEU A 636 -8.75 -3.61 -23.71
N ASP A 637 -8.98 -4.91 -23.85
CA ASP A 637 -7.91 -5.91 -23.78
C ASP A 637 -7.02 -5.77 -25.03
N VAL A 638 -5.88 -5.14 -24.84
CA VAL A 638 -4.87 -5.01 -25.89
C VAL A 638 -3.83 -6.09 -25.64
N GLN A 639 -3.89 -7.18 -26.43
CA GLN A 639 -2.91 -8.27 -26.33
C GLN A 639 -1.49 -7.76 -26.13
N PHE A 640 -0.84 -8.18 -25.03
CA PHE A 640 0.54 -7.81 -24.62
C PHE A 640 0.74 -6.39 -24.05
N LEU A 641 -0.32 -5.62 -23.79
CA LEU A 641 -0.29 -4.33 -23.09
C LEU A 641 -1.24 -4.39 -21.89
N PRO A 642 -1.05 -3.52 -20.86
CA PRO A 642 -2.06 -3.34 -19.82
C PRO A 642 -3.40 -2.92 -20.45
N ASP A 643 -4.51 -3.38 -19.87
CA ASP A 643 -5.85 -2.98 -20.28
C ASP A 643 -5.97 -1.45 -20.34
N VAL A 644 -6.42 -0.93 -21.46
CA VAL A 644 -6.64 0.51 -21.64
C VAL A 644 -8.11 0.82 -21.38
N ASN A 645 -8.36 1.60 -20.34
CA ASN A 645 -9.70 2.10 -20.04
C ASN A 645 -9.98 3.38 -20.83
N ILE A 646 -10.97 3.31 -21.71
CA ILE A 646 -11.43 4.47 -22.50
C ILE A 646 -12.78 4.92 -21.99
N PRO A 647 -13.04 6.25 -21.81
CA PRO A 647 -14.38 6.74 -21.49
C PRO A 647 -15.40 6.19 -22.49
N CYS A 648 -16.51 5.69 -21.99
CA CYS A 648 -17.57 5.13 -22.84
C CYS A 648 -18.10 6.20 -23.80
N SER A 649 -18.15 5.91 -25.09
CA SER A 649 -18.62 6.82 -26.15
C SER A 649 -20.08 7.23 -25.95
N ASP A 650 -20.92 6.32 -25.42
CA ASP A 650 -22.35 6.51 -25.27
C ASP A 650 -22.70 7.45 -24.11
N CYS A 651 -22.10 7.24 -22.94
CA CYS A 651 -22.37 8.00 -21.73
C CYS A 651 -21.28 9.02 -21.39
N ARG A 652 -20.15 9.01 -22.07
CA ARG A 652 -19.01 9.91 -21.85
C ARG A 652 -18.52 9.94 -20.40
N GLY A 653 -18.54 8.77 -19.73
CA GLY A 653 -18.13 8.64 -18.33
C GLY A 653 -19.26 8.77 -17.30
N SER A 654 -20.42 9.29 -17.65
CA SER A 654 -21.52 9.55 -16.69
C SER A 654 -22.17 8.28 -16.10
N ARG A 655 -21.95 7.10 -16.69
CA ARG A 655 -22.49 5.78 -16.28
C ARG A 655 -23.99 5.60 -16.58
N TYR A 656 -24.69 6.65 -16.97
CA TYR A 656 -26.12 6.67 -17.20
C TYR A 656 -26.50 6.70 -18.67
N ALA A 657 -27.63 6.12 -18.98
CA ALA A 657 -28.27 6.22 -20.28
C ALA A 657 -28.82 7.67 -20.48
N ARG A 658 -28.95 8.07 -21.73
CA ARG A 658 -29.42 9.41 -22.11
C ARG A 658 -30.77 9.78 -21.45
N ALA A 659 -31.67 8.81 -21.28
CA ALA A 659 -32.97 9.00 -20.64
C ALA A 659 -32.88 9.49 -19.18
N ALA A 660 -31.74 9.26 -18.49
CA ALA A 660 -31.55 9.76 -17.13
C ALA A 660 -31.46 11.29 -17.06
N TYR A 661 -31.01 11.95 -18.13
CA TYR A 661 -30.89 13.41 -18.22
C TYR A 661 -32.24 14.12 -18.35
N ASP A 662 -33.29 13.39 -18.77
CA ASP A 662 -34.64 13.92 -18.92
C ASP A 662 -35.35 14.04 -17.57
N VAL A 663 -34.86 13.39 -16.51
CA VAL A 663 -35.46 13.48 -15.18
C VAL A 663 -34.67 14.47 -14.35
N LYS A 664 -35.28 15.61 -14.00
CA LYS A 664 -34.61 16.69 -13.30
C LYS A 664 -35.24 16.99 -11.94
N LEU A 665 -34.42 17.36 -10.98
CA LEU A 665 -34.83 18.00 -9.73
C LEU A 665 -34.60 19.49 -9.83
N THR A 666 -35.48 20.24 -9.19
CA THR A 666 -35.40 21.71 -9.11
C THR A 666 -34.95 22.07 -7.69
N ASN A 667 -33.91 22.89 -7.56
CA ASN A 667 -33.46 23.43 -6.26
C ASN A 667 -34.27 24.67 -5.84
N ALA A 668 -33.95 25.24 -4.66
CA ALA A 668 -34.60 26.44 -4.15
C ALA A 668 -34.43 27.70 -5.02
N ALA A 669 -33.34 27.76 -5.78
CA ALA A 669 -33.04 28.88 -6.69
C ALA A 669 -33.68 28.70 -8.08
N GLY A 670 -34.48 27.64 -8.30
CA GLY A 670 -35.10 27.34 -9.57
C GLY A 670 -34.20 26.65 -10.60
N GLN A 671 -32.97 26.31 -10.24
CA GLN A 671 -32.06 25.57 -11.12
C GLN A 671 -32.47 24.09 -11.20
N ARG A 672 -32.36 23.53 -12.40
CA ARG A 672 -32.74 22.12 -12.65
C ARG A 672 -31.53 21.31 -13.01
N ALA A 673 -31.31 20.16 -12.34
CA ALA A 673 -30.26 19.20 -12.65
C ALA A 673 -30.81 17.78 -12.66
N SER A 674 -30.32 16.94 -13.59
CA SER A 674 -30.51 15.50 -13.61
C SER A 674 -29.53 14.83 -12.65
N LEU A 675 -29.77 13.54 -12.35
CA LEU A 675 -28.86 12.79 -11.48
C LEU A 675 -27.44 12.68 -12.06
N PRO A 676 -27.23 12.38 -13.37
CA PRO A 676 -25.89 12.42 -13.95
C PRO A 676 -25.19 13.79 -13.80
N GLU A 677 -25.91 14.90 -14.09
CA GLU A 677 -25.37 16.25 -13.93
C GLU A 677 -24.98 16.56 -12.47
N LEU A 678 -25.75 16.04 -11.51
CA LEU A 678 -25.42 16.20 -10.08
C LEU A 678 -24.21 15.33 -9.67
N MET A 679 -24.06 14.13 -10.24
CA MET A 679 -22.90 13.29 -10.02
C MET A 679 -21.59 13.91 -10.55
N ASP A 680 -21.67 14.76 -11.58
CA ASP A 680 -20.51 15.49 -12.12
C ASP A 680 -20.15 16.75 -11.29
N MET A 681 -21.01 17.16 -10.34
CA MET A 681 -20.71 18.29 -9.46
C MET A 681 -19.70 17.89 -8.39
N ASP A 682 -18.82 18.81 -8.00
CA ASP A 682 -18.05 18.69 -6.77
C ASP A 682 -18.96 18.82 -5.53
N VAL A 683 -18.49 18.33 -4.39
CA VAL A 683 -19.27 18.31 -3.14
C VAL A 683 -19.69 19.71 -2.71
N ASN A 684 -18.87 20.76 -2.90
CA ASN A 684 -19.21 22.12 -2.53
C ASN A 684 -20.38 22.64 -3.38
N SER A 685 -20.32 22.47 -4.70
CA SER A 685 -21.39 22.85 -5.63
C SER A 685 -22.67 22.02 -5.37
N ALA A 686 -22.52 20.73 -5.07
CA ALA A 686 -23.65 19.87 -4.74
C ALA A 686 -24.35 20.28 -3.42
N ILE A 687 -23.62 20.78 -2.41
CA ILE A 687 -24.21 21.35 -1.17
C ILE A 687 -25.12 22.55 -1.49
N GLU A 688 -24.66 23.42 -2.36
CA GLU A 688 -25.45 24.62 -2.77
C GLU A 688 -26.71 24.18 -3.52
N PHE A 689 -26.59 23.27 -4.48
CA PHE A 689 -27.73 22.73 -5.21
C PHE A 689 -28.74 22.04 -4.29
N CYS A 690 -28.23 21.21 -3.35
CA CYS A 690 -29.04 20.42 -2.42
C CYS A 690 -29.44 21.16 -1.13
N ALA A 691 -29.40 22.51 -1.09
CA ALA A 691 -29.65 23.32 0.10
C ALA A 691 -30.94 22.94 0.85
N ASN A 692 -32.01 22.60 0.14
CA ASN A 692 -33.31 22.21 0.68
C ASN A 692 -33.46 20.71 0.94
N MET A 693 -32.45 19.88 0.59
CA MET A 693 -32.50 18.44 0.71
C MET A 693 -31.77 18.02 2.00
N LYS A 694 -32.46 18.17 3.16
CA LYS A 694 -31.84 18.06 4.49
C LYS A 694 -30.87 16.89 4.67
N THR A 695 -31.28 15.66 4.34
CA THR A 695 -30.47 14.45 4.52
C THR A 695 -29.25 14.44 3.60
N VAL A 696 -29.43 14.83 2.32
CA VAL A 696 -28.35 14.89 1.34
C VAL A 696 -27.34 15.96 1.76
N ARG A 697 -27.83 17.16 2.07
CA ARG A 697 -26.99 18.28 2.53
C ARG A 697 -26.17 17.92 3.76
N GLN A 698 -26.74 17.22 4.74
CA GLN A 698 -26.04 16.79 5.95
C GLN A 698 -24.87 15.87 5.59
N LYS A 699 -25.08 14.86 4.74
CA LYS A 699 -24.01 13.93 4.30
C LYS A 699 -22.93 14.66 3.49
N LEU A 700 -23.32 15.57 2.59
CA LEU A 700 -22.38 16.39 1.83
C LEU A 700 -21.57 17.33 2.73
N SER A 701 -22.19 17.90 3.78
CA SER A 701 -21.50 18.76 4.74
C SER A 701 -20.42 17.99 5.53
N ILE A 702 -20.65 16.72 5.83
CA ILE A 702 -19.63 15.85 6.44
C ILE A 702 -18.43 15.68 5.49
N LEU A 703 -18.68 15.44 4.19
CA LEU A 703 -17.59 15.34 3.21
C LEU A 703 -16.79 16.66 3.13
N LYS A 704 -17.46 17.79 3.18
CA LYS A 704 -16.82 19.11 3.23
C LYS A 704 -15.98 19.29 4.49
N GLN A 705 -16.49 18.91 5.67
CA GLN A 705 -15.75 18.95 6.94
C GLN A 705 -14.50 18.06 6.92
N LEU A 706 -14.55 16.96 6.17
CA LEU A 706 -13.41 16.08 5.94
C LEU A 706 -12.39 16.65 4.92
N GLY A 707 -12.59 17.89 4.42
CA GLY A 707 -11.72 18.47 3.40
C GLY A 707 -11.86 17.82 2.02
N LEU A 708 -12.97 17.13 1.75
CA LEU A 708 -13.26 16.45 0.47
C LEU A 708 -14.21 17.27 -0.41
N GLY A 709 -14.35 18.56 -0.14
CA GLY A 709 -15.29 19.45 -0.82
C GLY A 709 -15.05 19.61 -2.33
N TYR A 710 -13.85 19.34 -2.80
CA TYR A 710 -13.45 19.47 -4.20
C TYR A 710 -13.68 18.19 -5.03
N LEU A 711 -13.88 17.03 -4.39
CA LEU A 711 -14.13 15.78 -5.10
C LEU A 711 -15.48 15.81 -5.81
N THR A 712 -15.55 15.25 -7.02
CA THR A 712 -16.82 15.06 -7.68
C THR A 712 -17.59 13.89 -7.07
N LEU A 713 -18.92 13.97 -7.03
CA LEU A 713 -19.75 12.91 -6.47
C LEU A 713 -19.61 11.60 -7.24
N GLY A 714 -19.37 11.67 -8.56
CA GLY A 714 -19.16 10.54 -9.46
C GLY A 714 -17.73 10.00 -9.48
N GLU A 715 -16.78 10.61 -8.76
CA GLU A 715 -15.39 10.18 -8.73
C GLU A 715 -15.27 8.75 -8.23
N GLU A 716 -14.46 7.96 -8.91
CA GLU A 716 -14.24 6.55 -8.57
C GLU A 716 -13.41 6.41 -7.29
N THR A 717 -13.85 5.58 -6.35
CA THR A 717 -13.11 5.40 -5.10
C THR A 717 -11.70 4.79 -5.28
N PRO A 718 -11.41 3.95 -6.29
CA PRO A 718 -10.05 3.47 -6.56
C PRO A 718 -9.09 4.56 -7.07
N SER A 719 -9.60 5.67 -7.63
CA SER A 719 -8.77 6.78 -8.14
C SER A 719 -8.33 7.77 -7.05
N LEU A 720 -8.92 7.66 -5.85
CA LEU A 720 -8.62 8.54 -4.73
C LEU A 720 -7.19 8.34 -4.21
N SER A 721 -6.56 9.42 -3.80
CA SER A 721 -5.29 9.37 -3.05
C SER A 721 -5.47 8.65 -1.71
N GLY A 722 -4.35 8.25 -1.07
CA GLY A 722 -4.42 7.57 0.23
C GLY A 722 -5.13 8.37 1.30
N GLY A 723 -4.80 9.64 1.42
CA GLY A 723 -5.42 10.55 2.39
C GLY A 723 -6.91 10.83 2.10
N GLU A 724 -7.29 10.96 0.82
CA GLU A 724 -8.70 11.10 0.43
C GLU A 724 -9.52 9.86 0.80
N ALA A 725 -8.97 8.67 0.53
CA ALA A 725 -9.61 7.41 0.88
C ALA A 725 -9.77 7.28 2.42
N GLN A 726 -8.73 7.60 3.20
CA GLN A 726 -8.82 7.59 4.66
C GLN A 726 -9.90 8.55 5.18
N ARG A 727 -9.92 9.79 4.69
CA ARG A 727 -10.93 10.78 5.09
C ARG A 727 -12.34 10.36 4.67
N LEU A 728 -12.50 9.75 3.50
CA LEU A 728 -13.80 9.24 3.05
C LEU A 728 -14.32 8.09 3.92
N LYS A 729 -13.43 7.22 4.43
CA LYS A 729 -13.80 6.15 5.40
C LYS A 729 -14.48 6.71 6.66
N LEU A 730 -14.14 7.91 7.06
CA LEU A 730 -14.74 8.57 8.23
C LEU A 730 -16.13 9.16 7.99
N ALA A 731 -16.56 9.31 6.73
CA ALA A 731 -17.81 9.99 6.40
C ALA A 731 -19.06 9.37 7.06
N SER A 732 -19.01 8.07 7.37
CA SER A 732 -20.12 7.38 8.07
C SER A 732 -20.04 7.49 9.59
N GLU A 733 -18.94 7.97 10.16
CA GLU A 733 -18.65 7.93 11.59
C GLU A 733 -18.79 9.31 12.27
N ILE A 734 -18.52 10.37 11.56
CA ILE A 734 -18.62 11.73 12.10
C ILE A 734 -20.08 12.04 12.50
N GLY A 735 -20.23 12.61 13.70
CA GLY A 735 -21.54 13.01 14.25
C GLY A 735 -22.28 11.95 15.03
N LYS A 736 -21.68 10.76 15.25
CA LYS A 736 -22.19 9.74 16.17
C LYS A 736 -21.52 9.87 17.53
N THR A 737 -22.21 9.46 18.63
CA THR A 737 -21.56 9.30 19.94
C THR A 737 -20.60 8.10 19.86
N GLN A 738 -19.36 8.28 20.34
CA GLN A 738 -18.25 7.36 20.12
C GLN A 738 -17.50 7.02 21.43
N THR A 739 -18.14 7.16 22.58
CA THR A 739 -17.51 7.01 23.91
C THR A 739 -16.92 5.63 24.17
N ASP A 740 -17.36 4.62 23.45
CA ASP A 740 -16.91 3.23 23.51
C ASP A 740 -16.04 2.84 22.30
N SER A 741 -15.60 3.82 21.50
CA SER A 741 -14.93 3.56 20.23
C SER A 741 -13.48 4.02 20.24
N ILE A 742 -12.58 3.17 19.70
CA ILE A 742 -11.20 3.52 19.38
C ILE A 742 -11.07 3.67 17.85
N PHE A 743 -10.55 4.80 17.43
CA PHE A 743 -10.13 5.04 16.05
C PHE A 743 -8.61 4.95 15.96
N VAL A 744 -8.12 4.08 15.10
CA VAL A 744 -6.68 3.93 14.80
C VAL A 744 -6.43 4.43 13.40
N PHE A 745 -5.51 5.38 13.26
CA PHE A 745 -5.08 5.93 11.98
C PHE A 745 -3.64 5.52 11.69
N ASP A 746 -3.41 5.05 10.48
CA ASP A 746 -2.07 4.68 9.99
C ASP A 746 -1.59 5.72 8.99
N GLU A 747 -0.65 6.58 9.42
CA GLU A 747 -0.01 7.65 8.66
C GLU A 747 -1.02 8.53 7.87
N PRO A 748 -2.01 9.15 8.52
CA PRO A 748 -3.09 9.86 7.84
C PRO A 748 -2.66 11.20 7.21
N SER A 749 -1.49 11.75 7.54
CA SER A 749 -0.95 12.97 6.93
C SER A 749 -0.28 12.73 5.57
N ILE A 750 -0.11 11.46 5.15
CA ILE A 750 0.53 11.13 3.88
C ILE A 750 -0.08 11.90 2.71
N GLY A 751 0.76 12.64 1.99
CA GLY A 751 0.36 13.40 0.80
C GLY A 751 -0.54 14.61 1.11
N LEU A 752 -0.57 15.10 2.35
CA LEU A 752 -1.32 16.26 2.74
C LEU A 752 -0.46 17.52 2.79
N HIS A 753 -0.95 18.58 2.17
CA HIS A 753 -0.39 19.92 2.37
C HIS A 753 -0.59 20.35 3.85
N PRO A 754 0.30 21.15 4.45
CA PRO A 754 0.15 21.63 5.83
C PRO A 754 -1.24 22.24 6.15
N LEU A 755 -1.89 22.89 5.20
CA LEU A 755 -3.29 23.36 5.35
C LEU A 755 -4.28 22.20 5.47
N ASP A 756 -4.05 21.10 4.75
CA ASP A 756 -4.92 19.91 4.84
C ASP A 756 -4.69 19.15 6.16
N VAL A 757 -3.46 19.18 6.71
CA VAL A 757 -3.13 18.65 8.06
C VAL A 757 -3.96 19.38 9.13
N ARG A 758 -4.16 20.69 8.99
CA ARG A 758 -5.04 21.47 9.90
C ARG A 758 -6.48 20.96 9.85
N VAL A 759 -6.99 20.65 8.66
CA VAL A 759 -8.33 20.05 8.50
C VAL A 759 -8.38 18.69 9.19
N LEU A 760 -7.35 17.87 9.04
CA LEU A 760 -7.24 16.55 9.67
C LEU A 760 -7.26 16.66 11.20
N LEU A 761 -6.53 17.61 11.79
CA LEU A 761 -6.56 17.89 13.23
C LEU A 761 -7.96 18.30 13.70
N GLY A 762 -8.70 19.06 12.90
CA GLY A 762 -10.12 19.37 13.14
C GLY A 762 -11.01 18.12 13.16
N VAL A 763 -10.73 17.15 12.29
CA VAL A 763 -11.44 15.86 12.27
C VAL A 763 -11.14 15.06 13.55
N PHE A 764 -9.88 14.99 13.99
CA PHE A 764 -9.54 14.35 15.26
C PHE A 764 -10.24 15.01 16.44
N GLN A 765 -10.26 16.34 16.48
CA GLN A 765 -10.98 17.07 17.52
C GLN A 765 -12.48 16.74 17.52
N ALA A 766 -13.11 16.68 16.35
CA ALA A 766 -14.53 16.32 16.25
C ALA A 766 -14.81 14.89 16.79
N LEU A 767 -13.94 13.92 16.55
CA LEU A 767 -14.07 12.58 17.12
C LEU A 767 -13.92 12.59 18.65
N LEU A 768 -12.93 13.34 19.18
CA LEU A 768 -12.69 13.49 20.61
C LEU A 768 -13.87 14.17 21.32
N ASP A 769 -14.45 15.19 20.71
CA ASP A 769 -15.62 15.92 21.23
C ASP A 769 -16.88 15.01 21.34
N HIS A 770 -16.93 13.93 20.54
CA HIS A 770 -17.96 12.89 20.61
C HIS A 770 -17.59 11.72 21.54
N GLY A 771 -16.46 11.84 22.24
CA GLY A 771 -15.98 10.90 23.25
C GLY A 771 -15.09 9.77 22.74
N ALA A 772 -14.69 9.77 21.48
CA ALA A 772 -13.80 8.73 20.93
C ALA A 772 -12.39 8.79 21.53
N THR A 773 -11.71 7.65 21.54
CA THR A 773 -10.27 7.56 21.72
C THR A 773 -9.63 7.53 20.34
N VAL A 774 -8.62 8.37 20.09
CA VAL A 774 -7.95 8.48 18.79
C VAL A 774 -6.48 8.11 18.95
N ILE A 775 -6.04 7.12 18.19
CA ILE A 775 -4.64 6.65 18.16
C ILE A 775 -4.13 6.85 16.72
N VAL A 776 -2.99 7.50 16.57
CA VAL A 776 -2.43 7.85 15.26
C VAL A 776 -0.99 7.39 15.20
N ILE A 777 -0.63 6.59 14.21
CA ILE A 777 0.77 6.34 13.86
C ILE A 777 1.19 7.47 12.93
N GLU A 778 2.21 8.27 13.33
CA GLU A 778 2.56 9.48 12.59
C GLU A 778 4.03 9.90 12.69
N HIS A 779 4.45 10.64 11.65
CA HIS A 779 5.76 11.27 11.54
C HIS A 779 5.65 12.79 11.34
N ASP A 780 4.47 13.29 10.95
CA ASP A 780 4.22 14.72 10.75
C ASP A 780 4.34 15.48 12.06
N LEU A 781 5.20 16.49 12.08
CA LEU A 781 5.52 17.26 13.29
C LEU A 781 4.34 18.08 13.78
N ASP A 782 3.46 18.56 12.88
CA ASP A 782 2.29 19.35 13.28
C ASP A 782 1.25 18.46 13.96
N VAL A 783 1.08 17.21 13.51
CA VAL A 783 0.22 16.23 14.20
C VAL A 783 0.81 15.88 15.57
N ILE A 784 2.13 15.62 15.64
CA ILE A 784 2.81 15.24 16.89
C ILE A 784 2.74 16.38 17.92
N ARG A 785 2.98 17.65 17.51
CA ARG A 785 2.88 18.84 18.39
C ARG A 785 1.47 19.05 18.95
N ASN A 786 0.48 18.58 18.25
CA ASN A 786 -0.94 18.71 18.62
C ASN A 786 -1.53 17.45 19.29
N ALA A 787 -0.71 16.45 19.65
CA ALA A 787 -1.11 15.30 20.43
C ALA A 787 -1.40 15.66 21.89
N ASP A 788 -2.30 14.94 22.55
CA ASP A 788 -2.44 14.96 24.02
C ASP A 788 -1.35 14.10 24.66
N TYR A 789 -1.06 12.95 24.04
CA TYR A 789 -0.10 11.96 24.54
C TYR A 789 0.72 11.39 23.38
N ILE A 790 1.99 11.17 23.60
CA ILE A 790 2.90 10.62 22.61
C ILE A 790 3.54 9.36 23.17
N ILE A 791 3.67 8.35 22.30
CA ILE A 791 4.46 7.14 22.52
C ILE A 791 5.57 7.14 21.47
N ASP A 792 6.81 7.37 21.90
CA ASP A 792 7.98 7.42 21.01
C ASP A 792 8.73 6.10 21.02
N MET A 793 8.80 5.45 19.85
CA MET A 793 9.44 4.15 19.69
C MET A 793 10.82 4.28 19.03
N GLY A 794 11.79 3.50 19.53
CA GLY A 794 13.16 3.53 19.00
C GLY A 794 14.11 2.66 19.80
N PRO A 795 15.39 3.08 19.94
CA PRO A 795 16.03 4.30 19.39
C PRO A 795 16.34 4.22 17.89
N GLY A 796 16.39 3.02 17.28
CA GLY A 796 16.69 2.80 15.88
C GLY A 796 15.63 1.96 15.19
N GLY A 797 15.90 1.51 13.95
CA GLY A 797 15.12 0.51 13.25
C GLY A 797 15.65 -0.91 13.49
N GLY A 798 14.81 -1.92 13.23
CA GLY A 798 15.19 -3.32 13.38
C GLY A 798 15.51 -3.72 14.82
N ASP A 799 16.54 -4.53 15.02
CA ASP A 799 16.93 -5.05 16.35
C ASP A 799 17.42 -3.95 17.32
N ALA A 800 17.90 -2.83 16.79
CA ALA A 800 18.26 -1.66 17.59
C ALA A 800 17.02 -0.88 18.09
N GLY A 801 15.84 -1.14 17.51
CA GLY A 801 14.56 -0.55 17.88
C GLY A 801 13.69 -1.44 18.76
N GLY A 802 12.40 -1.32 18.56
CA GLY A 802 11.40 -2.18 19.17
C GLY A 802 11.14 -1.92 20.66
N ARG A 803 11.47 -0.71 21.15
CA ARG A 803 11.26 -0.31 22.54
C ARG A 803 10.53 1.02 22.60
N ILE A 804 9.76 1.24 23.64
CA ILE A 804 9.24 2.55 23.98
C ILE A 804 10.39 3.32 24.66
N ILE A 805 10.78 4.44 24.05
CA ILE A 805 11.88 5.31 24.54
C ILE A 805 11.36 6.36 25.49
N ALA A 806 10.21 6.91 25.16
CA ALA A 806 9.58 7.97 25.93
C ALA A 806 8.06 7.91 25.73
N THR A 807 7.33 8.31 26.76
CA THR A 807 5.89 8.58 26.70
C THR A 807 5.60 9.88 27.46
N GLY A 808 4.57 10.60 27.04
CA GLY A 808 4.17 11.84 27.70
C GLY A 808 3.57 12.87 26.75
N THR A 809 3.43 14.09 27.23
CA THR A 809 3.01 15.25 26.44
C THR A 809 4.08 15.66 25.41
N PRO A 810 3.75 16.41 24.35
CA PRO A 810 4.74 16.90 23.39
C PRO A 810 5.92 17.62 24.08
N GLN A 811 5.65 18.39 25.12
CA GLN A 811 6.68 19.10 25.88
C GLN A 811 7.63 18.16 26.65
N GLU A 812 7.12 17.07 27.19
CA GLU A 812 7.93 16.06 27.87
C GLU A 812 8.82 15.31 26.87
N ILE A 813 8.29 14.98 25.71
CA ILE A 813 9.05 14.33 24.63
C ILE A 813 10.15 15.26 24.11
N GLN A 814 9.85 16.53 23.89
CA GLN A 814 10.85 17.54 23.47
C GLN A 814 12.02 17.66 24.46
N ASN A 815 11.73 17.57 25.75
CA ASN A 815 12.75 17.66 26.81
C ASN A 815 13.50 16.32 27.04
N ASN A 816 13.08 15.23 26.43
CA ASN A 816 13.70 13.92 26.60
C ASN A 816 14.91 13.73 25.66
N LYS A 817 16.12 13.73 26.22
CA LYS A 817 17.37 13.58 25.46
C LYS A 817 17.49 12.26 24.68
N ASN A 818 16.77 11.22 25.09
CA ASN A 818 16.77 9.91 24.42
C ASN A 818 15.81 9.86 23.23
N SER A 819 14.84 10.77 23.17
CA SER A 819 13.89 10.86 22.07
C SER A 819 14.56 11.47 20.84
N ILE A 820 14.56 10.72 19.73
CA ILE A 820 15.01 11.26 18.44
C ILE A 820 13.95 12.23 17.91
N THR A 821 12.66 11.86 18.00
CA THR A 821 11.53 12.71 17.60
C THR A 821 11.53 14.04 18.37
N GLY A 822 11.82 14.02 19.67
CA GLY A 822 11.84 15.22 20.51
C GLY A 822 12.83 16.29 20.06
N ARG A 823 13.87 15.94 19.31
CA ARG A 823 14.85 16.90 18.76
C ARG A 823 14.29 17.76 17.64
N TYR A 824 13.18 17.34 17.04
CA TYR A 824 12.52 18.02 15.92
C TYR A 824 11.24 18.76 16.35
N LEU A 825 10.75 18.53 17.58
CA LEU A 825 9.60 19.22 18.16
C LEU A 825 9.99 20.59 18.69
#